data_10cac73d32cc571ce6f30e479e679e8d
#
_entry.id   10cac73d32cc571ce6f30e479e679e8d
#
_cell.length_a   1.000
_cell.length_b   1.000
_cell.length_c   1.000
_cell.angle_alpha   90.00
_cell.angle_beta   90.00
_cell.angle_gamma   90.00
#
_symmetry.space_group_name_H-M   'P 1'
#
loop_
_entity.id
_entity.type
_entity.pdbx_description
1 polymer ?
#
loop_
_entity_poly.entity_id
_entity_poly.type
_entity_poly.pdbx_seq_one_letter_code
_entity_poly.pdbx_strand_id
1 'polypeptide(L)'
;LRHNFPSFIKKMKKTSLLLLSVTLITSLFAQISFTNKTNLLTPVNHYSGVAIAIIDMNGDGLDDIARLSQGTALNIQYQTSPDQAFNSTGMTPLPGTDDTWGMCAADINNDGLGDVLAGGNENGIKILRSNANGNFTIQNITSPSTFVQGVNFADINNDGWLDAFVCHDVGISKIFGNNGDGTFSQQPNWINLATSPASDNSGNYGSVWSDVDNDGDLDLYIAKCRQGVNSASDPRRINQLFLNNGDGSYTQDISNTTGLRIGAQSWTADFGDIDNDGDFDCFITNHDVESQLLENDGFGHFTNITTAAGLIGVIQGLPLQGIFRDFDNDGFTDILVAGDRHYIFRNNGDKTFSTVANPFNNNEMESFAVGDLNGDGFQDVYGGYALVYTTPSNIPDVLWMNDGNDNHFYGLNLRGQQSNRSGVGAKVRLYSSLGIQTREVRSGESYGISNSLQIHFGLGQVTQIDSVVVNWPSGIRDVLYQPLVDQYATLFEGGCISPAVSLAADGPTTLCTGQSVTIGTLDVFNNYLWNTGDTTANILVTASGTYKVTITNSEGCTAISNPLAVHYDPIQIPSIEALSDTTFCAGGQVVLNSSEAPSYLWSTGETTQSIAVNQSGQYSVAAQGLCAMFNSAPIGINVLSAPLPTVMPDTVIVGESATLIATGEQVTWYPTETAQNALAANDTLVTPALTETTTYWLSNTSIYGTPSDFVGMVNHEGSPLSGNTYNGGLIFDCFTPFILAKTKVVTEAAGVRKIDLLADNGDVLQSKTIHIPIGTSIVDLNFDIPVGTDLLLTTDQTVNQANLGSASPKLRRSDSGCNYPYDIAGVVSIKNSTADLDRYYYFYNWEVEYPSVECVSDRIPVTVVVKEQSGTTPLPAWAAGLRIFPNPTKGSIQLKLQGFTGAELLATIKNAHGQTLQTRTFNAPAGDAAFSTDLSNFPSGIYWLELASEGGVVQRKVVLQQN
;
A
#
# COMPACT_ATOMS: atom_id res chain seq x y z
N LEU A 1 59.63 -32.16 52.44
CA LEU A 1 58.28 -31.43 52.22
C LEU A 1 58.35 -30.32 51.18
N ARG A 2 59.27 -30.32 50.20
CA ARG A 2 59.44 -29.25 49.25
C ARG A 2 59.50 -29.71 47.77
N HIS A 3 59.10 -30.89 47.41
CA HIS A 3 59.30 -31.42 46.05
C HIS A 3 58.01 -31.94 45.29
N ASN A 4 56.83 -31.83 45.86
CA ASN A 4 55.63 -32.42 45.22
C ASN A 4 54.59 -31.44 44.70
N PHE A 5 54.79 -30.13 44.74
CA PHE A 5 53.74 -29.15 44.25
C PHE A 5 53.86 -28.77 42.74
N PRO A 6 55.00 -28.89 42.05
CA PRO A 6 55.02 -28.51 40.65
C PRO A 6 54.39 -29.55 39.69
N SER A 7 54.26 -30.83 40.10
CA SER A 7 53.70 -31.86 39.16
C SER A 7 52.20 -31.89 39.11
N PHE A 8 51.52 -31.46 40.17
CA PHE A 8 50.07 -31.42 40.22
C PHE A 8 49.47 -30.28 39.38
N ILE A 9 50.11 -29.09 39.39
CA ILE A 9 49.66 -27.93 38.59
C ILE A 9 49.94 -28.15 37.09
N LYS A 10 51.03 -28.87 36.72
CA LYS A 10 51.23 -29.23 35.30
C LYS A 10 50.26 -30.27 34.78
N LYS A 11 49.74 -31.17 35.63
CA LYS A 11 48.69 -32.15 35.23
C LYS A 11 47.33 -31.51 35.13
N MET A 12 46.95 -30.59 36.00
CA MET A 12 45.69 -29.84 35.89
C MET A 12 45.68 -28.90 34.66
N LYS A 13 46.80 -28.21 34.33
CA LYS A 13 46.86 -27.39 33.11
C LYS A 13 46.77 -28.21 31.82
N LYS A 14 47.33 -29.42 31.78
CA LYS A 14 47.20 -30.30 30.60
C LYS A 14 45.80 -30.89 30.44
N THR A 15 45.11 -31.23 31.52
CA THR A 15 43.76 -31.76 31.48
C THR A 15 42.73 -30.67 31.15
N SER A 16 42.92 -29.43 31.65
CA SER A 16 42.06 -28.28 31.29
C SER A 16 42.30 -27.81 29.82
N LEU A 17 43.52 -27.93 29.32
CA LEU A 17 43.82 -27.64 27.91
C LEU A 17 43.27 -28.72 26.96
N LEU A 18 43.22 -29.99 27.39
CA LEU A 18 42.62 -31.07 26.62
C LEU A 18 41.07 -31.02 26.67
N LEU A 19 40.47 -30.61 27.77
CA LEU A 19 39.03 -30.35 27.80
C LEU A 19 38.66 -29.10 27.01
N LEU A 20 39.47 -28.04 26.98
CA LEU A 20 39.22 -26.84 26.15
C LEU A 20 39.40 -27.14 24.65
N SER A 21 40.30 -28.02 24.28
CA SER A 21 40.47 -28.43 22.85
C SER A 21 39.41 -29.43 22.38
N VAL A 22 38.81 -30.21 23.27
CA VAL A 22 37.71 -31.12 22.95
C VAL A 22 36.37 -30.35 22.87
N THR A 23 36.18 -29.29 23.64
CA THR A 23 35.01 -28.43 23.54
C THR A 23 35.11 -27.40 22.41
N LEU A 24 36.30 -27.12 21.85
CA LEU A 24 36.43 -26.30 20.64
C LEU A 24 36.33 -27.10 19.32
N ILE A 25 36.38 -28.43 19.38
CA ILE A 25 36.22 -29.29 18.17
C ILE A 25 34.77 -29.66 17.94
N THR A 26 33.84 -29.46 18.89
CA THR A 26 32.41 -29.73 18.72
C THR A 26 31.61 -28.54 18.22
N SER A 27 32.23 -27.45 17.78
CA SER A 27 31.56 -26.26 17.27
C SER A 27 32.00 -25.87 15.86
N LEU A 28 32.49 -26.78 15.05
CA LEU A 28 32.90 -26.54 13.66
C LEU A 28 32.04 -27.29 12.63
N PHE A 29 30.87 -27.70 12.98
CA PHE A 29 29.90 -28.10 11.98
C PHE A 29 29.07 -26.87 11.61
N ALA A 30 29.00 -26.53 10.35
CA ALA A 30 28.08 -25.53 9.81
C ALA A 30 26.69 -25.85 10.33
N GLN A 31 26.05 -24.90 10.99
CA GLN A 31 24.70 -25.06 11.52
C GLN A 31 23.72 -24.59 10.46
N ILE A 32 22.86 -25.49 9.96
CA ILE A 32 21.75 -25.11 9.10
C ILE A 32 20.76 -24.30 9.94
N SER A 33 20.53 -23.05 9.58
CA SER A 33 19.56 -22.17 10.24
C SER A 33 18.94 -21.19 9.24
N PHE A 34 17.71 -20.76 9.53
CA PHE A 34 16.95 -19.90 8.63
C PHE A 34 16.35 -18.71 9.37
N THR A 35 16.40 -17.56 8.74
CA THR A 35 15.73 -16.33 9.18
C THR A 35 14.46 -16.06 8.37
N ASN A 36 13.36 -15.75 9.06
CA ASN A 36 12.11 -15.36 8.41
C ASN A 36 12.23 -13.96 7.77
N LYS A 37 12.15 -13.90 6.47
CA LYS A 37 12.22 -12.68 5.64
C LYS A 37 10.93 -12.41 4.85
N THR A 38 9.80 -12.94 5.28
CA THR A 38 8.49 -12.76 4.61
C THR A 38 8.11 -11.28 4.41
N ASN A 39 8.67 -10.38 5.22
CA ASN A 39 8.48 -8.94 5.07
C ASN A 39 9.05 -8.36 3.76
N LEU A 40 9.89 -9.10 3.03
CA LEU A 40 10.36 -8.70 1.70
C LEU A 40 9.32 -8.92 0.60
N LEU A 41 8.23 -9.64 0.88
CA LEU A 41 7.19 -10.01 -0.09
C LEU A 41 5.97 -9.09 0.02
N THR A 42 5.25 -8.94 -1.10
CA THR A 42 4.00 -8.16 -1.17
C THR A 42 2.92 -8.96 -1.92
N PRO A 43 1.73 -9.25 -1.31
CA PRO A 43 1.42 -9.01 0.09
C PRO A 43 2.21 -9.93 1.03
N VAL A 44 2.51 -9.45 2.23
CA VAL A 44 3.21 -10.24 3.26
C VAL A 44 2.38 -11.46 3.68
N ASN A 45 1.08 -11.30 3.86
CA ASN A 45 0.17 -12.41 4.16
C ASN A 45 -0.35 -12.99 2.84
N HIS A 46 0.13 -14.18 2.51
CA HIS A 46 -0.30 -14.96 1.36
C HIS A 46 -0.58 -16.38 1.80
N TYR A 47 -1.42 -17.11 1.08
CA TYR A 47 -1.90 -18.43 1.48
C TYR A 47 -1.90 -19.33 0.25
N SER A 48 -0.73 -19.87 -0.09
CA SER A 48 -0.57 -20.71 -1.29
C SER A 48 -1.10 -22.12 -1.10
N GLY A 49 -1.12 -22.59 0.13
CA GLY A 49 -1.34 -24.02 0.38
C GLY A 49 -0.15 -24.84 -0.11
N VAL A 50 -0.36 -25.64 -1.18
CA VAL A 50 0.67 -26.55 -1.71
C VAL A 50 1.37 -25.97 -2.94
N ALA A 51 0.68 -25.24 -3.81
CA ALA A 51 1.17 -24.87 -5.14
C ALA A 51 2.15 -23.69 -5.11
N ILE A 52 3.44 -24.02 -5.20
CA ILE A 52 4.56 -23.07 -5.14
C ILE A 52 5.61 -23.48 -6.19
N ALA A 53 6.20 -22.49 -6.86
CA ALA A 53 7.39 -22.70 -7.69
C ALA A 53 8.43 -21.60 -7.44
N ILE A 54 9.68 -21.98 -7.44
CA ILE A 54 10.84 -21.07 -7.47
C ILE A 54 11.55 -21.29 -8.81
N ILE A 55 11.63 -20.23 -9.61
CA ILE A 55 12.24 -20.29 -10.96
C ILE A 55 12.45 -18.86 -11.46
N ASP A 56 13.41 -18.66 -12.32
CA ASP A 56 13.61 -17.42 -13.09
C ASP A 56 12.43 -17.20 -14.05
N MET A 57 11.44 -16.41 -13.62
CA MET A 57 10.21 -16.15 -14.38
C MET A 57 10.39 -15.10 -15.48
N ASN A 58 11.39 -14.23 -15.37
CA ASN A 58 11.59 -13.07 -16.23
C ASN A 58 12.84 -13.15 -17.13
N GLY A 59 13.65 -14.21 -17.00
CA GLY A 59 14.84 -14.46 -17.77
C GLY A 59 16.07 -13.65 -17.35
N ASP A 60 16.10 -13.10 -16.16
CA ASP A 60 17.21 -12.29 -15.65
C ASP A 60 18.29 -13.10 -14.92
N GLY A 61 18.06 -14.38 -14.69
CA GLY A 61 18.99 -15.30 -14.04
C GLY A 61 18.84 -15.37 -12.53
N LEU A 62 17.89 -14.64 -11.94
CA LEU A 62 17.57 -14.70 -10.52
C LEU A 62 16.31 -15.56 -10.29
N ASP A 63 16.28 -16.25 -9.17
CA ASP A 63 15.12 -17.04 -8.81
C ASP A 63 13.96 -16.16 -8.30
N ASP A 64 12.79 -16.32 -8.89
CA ASP A 64 11.55 -15.66 -8.53
C ASP A 64 10.61 -16.63 -7.80
N ILE A 65 9.58 -16.13 -7.13
CA ILE A 65 8.58 -16.97 -6.48
C ILE A 65 7.26 -16.87 -7.23
N ALA A 66 6.81 -17.98 -7.81
CA ALA A 66 5.46 -18.14 -8.33
C ALA A 66 4.59 -18.86 -7.29
N ARG A 67 3.48 -18.26 -6.89
CA ARG A 67 2.63 -18.77 -5.81
C ARG A 67 1.15 -18.57 -6.11
N LEU A 68 0.32 -19.53 -5.74
CA LEU A 68 -1.13 -19.41 -5.88
C LEU A 68 -1.74 -18.77 -4.64
N SER A 69 -2.67 -17.85 -4.82
CA SER A 69 -3.49 -17.31 -3.75
C SER A 69 -4.73 -18.18 -3.59
N GLN A 70 -4.81 -18.88 -2.48
CA GLN A 70 -5.94 -19.76 -2.14
C GLN A 70 -6.30 -20.73 -3.28
N GLY A 71 -5.31 -21.23 -4.02
CA GLY A 71 -5.53 -22.12 -5.15
C GLY A 71 -6.26 -21.53 -6.36
N THR A 72 -6.51 -20.22 -6.40
CA THR A 72 -7.39 -19.59 -7.40
C THR A 72 -6.78 -18.46 -8.22
N ALA A 73 -5.65 -17.91 -7.81
CA ALA A 73 -4.98 -16.83 -8.54
C ALA A 73 -3.45 -16.92 -8.41
N LEU A 74 -2.74 -16.73 -9.51
CA LEU A 74 -1.28 -16.72 -9.56
C LEU A 74 -0.74 -15.33 -9.22
N ASN A 75 0.28 -15.29 -8.37
CA ASN A 75 1.08 -14.10 -8.06
C ASN A 75 2.57 -14.43 -8.24
N ILE A 76 3.30 -13.55 -8.89
CA ILE A 76 4.74 -13.66 -9.02
C ILE A 76 5.42 -12.61 -8.14
N GLN A 77 6.47 -13.01 -7.46
CA GLN A 77 7.37 -12.14 -6.71
C GLN A 77 8.72 -12.18 -7.42
N TYR A 78 9.07 -11.12 -8.14
CA TYR A 78 10.33 -11.01 -8.85
C TYR A 78 11.44 -10.57 -7.88
N GLN A 79 12.49 -11.36 -7.81
CA GLN A 79 13.72 -10.96 -7.14
C GLN A 79 14.36 -9.78 -7.87
N THR A 80 14.93 -8.82 -7.16
CA THR A 80 15.53 -7.62 -7.77
C THR A 80 17.01 -7.46 -7.47
N SER A 81 17.42 -7.84 -6.29
CA SER A 81 18.80 -7.87 -5.80
C SER A 81 18.84 -8.47 -4.40
N PRO A 82 20.01 -8.90 -3.92
CA PRO A 82 20.16 -9.48 -2.58
C PRO A 82 19.50 -8.63 -1.48
N ASP A 83 18.76 -9.27 -0.59
CA ASP A 83 18.13 -8.67 0.60
C ASP A 83 17.18 -7.48 0.34
N GLN A 84 16.75 -7.25 -0.89
CA GLN A 84 15.77 -6.23 -1.23
C GLN A 84 14.36 -6.82 -1.29
N ALA A 85 13.36 -5.95 -1.20
CA ALA A 85 11.97 -6.34 -1.39
C ALA A 85 11.74 -6.83 -2.83
N PHE A 86 10.98 -7.92 -2.95
CA PHE A 86 10.58 -8.46 -4.25
C PHE A 86 9.56 -7.55 -4.93
N ASN A 87 9.66 -7.44 -6.25
CA ASN A 87 8.64 -6.78 -7.05
C ASN A 87 7.47 -7.73 -7.30
N SER A 88 6.29 -7.38 -6.81
CA SER A 88 5.09 -8.22 -6.92
C SER A 88 4.28 -7.88 -8.17
N THR A 89 3.82 -8.91 -8.89
CA THR A 89 2.75 -8.73 -9.88
C THR A 89 1.39 -8.57 -9.19
N GLY A 90 0.39 -8.11 -9.94
CA GLY A 90 -1.02 -8.29 -9.54
C GLY A 90 -1.39 -9.78 -9.48
N MET A 91 -2.57 -10.08 -8.91
CA MET A 91 -3.12 -11.41 -8.93
C MET A 91 -3.70 -11.73 -10.31
N THR A 92 -3.24 -12.83 -10.94
CA THR A 92 -3.79 -13.35 -12.18
C THR A 92 -4.80 -14.46 -11.85
N PRO A 93 -6.12 -14.22 -11.97
CA PRO A 93 -7.12 -15.22 -11.63
C PRO A 93 -7.02 -16.43 -12.55
N LEU A 94 -7.09 -17.64 -11.97
CA LEU A 94 -7.21 -18.87 -12.72
C LEU A 94 -8.68 -19.12 -13.09
N PRO A 95 -8.95 -19.60 -14.30
CA PRO A 95 -10.30 -19.99 -14.69
C PRO A 95 -10.76 -21.23 -13.92
N GLY A 96 -11.96 -21.19 -13.36
CA GLY A 96 -12.57 -22.27 -12.56
C GLY A 96 -12.90 -21.81 -11.15
N THR A 97 -13.60 -22.67 -10.40
CA THR A 97 -14.07 -22.37 -9.04
C THR A 97 -13.45 -23.25 -7.96
N ASP A 98 -12.69 -24.28 -8.37
CA ASP A 98 -12.14 -25.24 -7.44
C ASP A 98 -10.66 -25.02 -7.21
N ASP A 99 -10.15 -25.49 -6.07
CA ASP A 99 -8.77 -25.30 -5.65
C ASP A 99 -7.77 -25.97 -6.61
N THR A 100 -6.68 -25.26 -6.87
CA THR A 100 -5.53 -25.74 -7.64
C THR A 100 -4.37 -25.93 -6.68
N TRP A 101 -3.71 -27.10 -6.71
CA TRP A 101 -2.61 -27.44 -5.81
C TRP A 101 -1.41 -28.09 -6.50
N GLY A 102 -1.54 -28.59 -7.73
CA GLY A 102 -0.40 -29.05 -8.53
C GLY A 102 0.14 -27.90 -9.37
N MET A 103 1.44 -27.63 -9.28
CA MET A 103 2.08 -26.58 -10.06
C MET A 103 3.52 -26.97 -10.40
N CYS A 104 3.93 -26.71 -11.66
CA CYS A 104 5.34 -26.67 -12.06
C CYS A 104 5.57 -25.54 -13.06
N ALA A 105 6.83 -25.18 -13.26
CA ALA A 105 7.17 -24.06 -14.13
C ALA A 105 8.46 -24.28 -14.92
N ALA A 106 8.46 -23.87 -16.19
CA ALA A 106 9.60 -23.84 -17.11
C ALA A 106 9.27 -23.00 -18.35
N ASP A 107 10.24 -22.67 -19.17
CA ASP A 107 10.04 -22.03 -20.49
C ASP A 107 9.60 -23.08 -21.50
N ILE A 108 8.30 -23.14 -21.83
CA ILE A 108 7.71 -24.15 -22.72
C ILE A 108 7.67 -23.71 -24.19
N ASN A 109 7.95 -22.45 -24.47
CA ASN A 109 7.87 -21.87 -25.82
C ASN A 109 9.19 -21.29 -26.31
N ASN A 110 10.28 -21.47 -25.53
CA ASN A 110 11.65 -21.04 -25.82
C ASN A 110 11.78 -19.50 -25.98
N ASP A 111 10.91 -18.70 -25.33
CA ASP A 111 10.98 -17.23 -25.39
C ASP A 111 11.85 -16.62 -24.29
N GLY A 112 12.34 -17.41 -23.35
CA GLY A 112 13.21 -17.02 -22.26
C GLY A 112 12.46 -16.60 -20.98
N LEU A 113 11.15 -16.78 -20.95
CA LEU A 113 10.31 -16.47 -19.78
C LEU A 113 9.74 -17.74 -19.15
N GLY A 114 9.58 -17.75 -17.85
CA GLY A 114 8.98 -18.89 -17.17
C GLY A 114 7.47 -18.97 -17.40
N ASP A 115 6.98 -20.15 -17.79
CA ASP A 115 5.56 -20.48 -17.94
C ASP A 115 5.13 -21.44 -16.84
N VAL A 116 3.83 -21.54 -16.57
CA VAL A 116 3.30 -22.33 -15.45
C VAL A 116 2.28 -23.37 -15.95
N LEU A 117 2.45 -24.62 -15.51
CA LEU A 117 1.44 -25.67 -15.55
C LEU A 117 0.76 -25.78 -14.19
N ALA A 118 -0.56 -25.71 -14.15
CA ALA A 118 -1.31 -25.80 -12.92
C ALA A 118 -2.56 -26.70 -13.06
N GLY A 119 -2.88 -27.44 -11.99
CA GLY A 119 -4.05 -28.31 -11.96
C GLY A 119 -4.49 -28.66 -10.54
N GLY A 120 -5.68 -29.18 -10.40
CA GLY A 120 -6.27 -29.52 -9.09
C GLY A 120 -7.54 -30.32 -9.22
N ASN A 121 -8.59 -29.99 -8.47
CA ASN A 121 -9.82 -30.74 -8.38
C ASN A 121 -10.70 -30.57 -9.64
N GLU A 122 -10.56 -31.47 -10.60
CA GLU A 122 -11.43 -31.60 -11.78
C GLU A 122 -11.58 -30.34 -12.67
N ASN A 123 -10.92 -29.24 -12.33
CA ASN A 123 -10.99 -27.94 -13.00
C ASN A 123 -10.25 -27.84 -14.34
N GLY A 124 -9.76 -28.94 -14.81
CA GLY A 124 -8.89 -28.98 -15.97
C GLY A 124 -7.45 -28.61 -15.64
N ILE A 125 -6.63 -28.82 -16.63
CA ILE A 125 -5.19 -28.53 -16.61
C ILE A 125 -5.00 -27.18 -17.30
N LYS A 126 -4.25 -26.28 -16.70
CA LYS A 126 -4.06 -24.91 -17.16
C LYS A 126 -2.59 -24.68 -17.50
N ILE A 127 -2.33 -24.17 -18.67
CA ILE A 127 -1.04 -23.62 -19.06
C ILE A 127 -1.16 -22.10 -19.02
N LEU A 128 -0.29 -21.47 -18.26
CA LEU A 128 -0.18 -20.02 -18.16
C LEU A 128 1.12 -19.60 -18.83
N ARG A 129 1.03 -19.10 -20.04
CA ARG A 129 2.21 -18.59 -20.78
C ARG A 129 2.43 -17.15 -20.41
N SER A 130 3.62 -16.86 -19.94
CA SER A 130 4.05 -15.51 -19.63
C SER A 130 4.31 -14.72 -20.92
N ASN A 131 4.38 -13.41 -20.82
CA ASN A 131 4.79 -12.54 -21.89
C ASN A 131 5.67 -11.40 -21.34
N ALA A 132 6.38 -10.72 -22.25
CA ALA A 132 7.33 -9.68 -21.90
C ALA A 132 6.78 -8.50 -21.08
N ASN A 133 5.45 -8.40 -20.92
CA ASN A 133 4.79 -7.39 -20.09
C ASN A 133 4.44 -7.91 -18.68
N GLY A 134 4.85 -9.13 -18.32
CA GLY A 134 4.54 -9.76 -17.03
C GLY A 134 3.10 -10.24 -16.88
N ASN A 135 2.32 -10.30 -17.98
CA ASN A 135 0.97 -10.86 -18.01
C ASN A 135 1.00 -12.31 -18.53
N PHE A 136 -0.07 -13.05 -18.28
CA PHE A 136 -0.22 -14.43 -18.68
C PHE A 136 -1.34 -14.61 -19.70
N THR A 137 -1.07 -15.45 -20.71
CA THR A 137 -2.10 -16.03 -21.58
C THR A 137 -2.46 -17.39 -21.05
N ILE A 138 -3.71 -17.62 -20.65
CA ILE A 138 -4.14 -18.87 -20.03
C ILE A 138 -4.81 -19.75 -21.06
N GLN A 139 -4.31 -20.97 -21.21
CA GLN A 139 -4.89 -22.04 -22.03
C GLN A 139 -5.39 -23.16 -21.11
N ASN A 140 -6.67 -23.47 -21.19
CA ASN A 140 -7.18 -24.71 -20.59
C ASN A 140 -6.91 -25.87 -21.56
N ILE A 141 -6.16 -26.85 -21.10
CA ILE A 141 -6.09 -28.14 -21.82
C ILE A 141 -7.38 -28.88 -21.49
N THR A 142 -8.28 -28.95 -22.46
CA THR A 142 -9.54 -29.68 -22.30
C THR A 142 -9.27 -31.16 -22.16
N SER A 143 -9.38 -31.65 -20.97
CA SER A 143 -9.43 -33.06 -20.64
C SER A 143 -10.74 -33.30 -19.91
N PRO A 144 -11.41 -34.44 -20.08
CA PRO A 144 -12.46 -34.82 -19.17
C PRO A 144 -11.90 -34.80 -17.77
N SER A 145 -12.75 -34.47 -16.80
CA SER A 145 -12.50 -34.42 -15.37
C SER A 145 -11.20 -35.13 -14.94
N THR A 146 -10.20 -34.40 -14.54
CA THR A 146 -8.89 -34.94 -14.14
C THR A 146 -8.60 -34.42 -12.74
N PHE A 147 -8.62 -35.33 -11.77
CA PHE A 147 -8.18 -35.03 -10.41
C PHE A 147 -6.65 -35.05 -10.42
N VAL A 148 -6.05 -33.86 -10.53
CA VAL A 148 -4.60 -33.68 -10.65
C VAL A 148 -3.97 -33.83 -9.27
N GLN A 149 -2.84 -34.57 -9.18
CA GLN A 149 -1.99 -34.60 -7.98
C GLN A 149 -0.63 -33.95 -8.29
N GLY A 150 0.31 -34.65 -8.86
CA GLY A 150 1.60 -34.11 -9.31
C GLY A 150 1.54 -33.68 -10.77
N VAL A 151 2.36 -32.70 -11.11
CA VAL A 151 2.58 -32.23 -12.49
C VAL A 151 4.05 -31.97 -12.76
N ASN A 152 4.50 -32.26 -13.99
CA ASN A 152 5.88 -32.05 -14.41
C ASN A 152 5.93 -31.52 -15.84
N PHE A 153 7.01 -30.79 -16.15
CA PHE A 153 7.47 -30.62 -17.51
C PHE A 153 8.73 -31.48 -17.75
N ALA A 154 8.75 -32.23 -18.84
CA ALA A 154 9.89 -32.98 -19.29
C ALA A 154 9.83 -33.11 -20.83
N ASP A 155 10.98 -33.22 -21.50
CA ASP A 155 11.04 -33.54 -22.92
C ASP A 155 10.89 -35.07 -23.08
N ILE A 156 9.64 -35.53 -23.14
CA ILE A 156 9.30 -36.98 -23.07
C ILE A 156 9.63 -37.70 -24.37
N ASN A 157 9.58 -36.99 -25.48
CA ASN A 157 9.83 -37.55 -26.81
C ASN A 157 11.20 -37.14 -27.39
N ASN A 158 11.99 -36.40 -26.65
CA ASN A 158 13.33 -35.94 -26.98
C ASN A 158 13.38 -35.05 -28.27
N ASP A 159 12.36 -34.21 -28.47
CA ASP A 159 12.25 -33.31 -29.61
C ASP A 159 12.74 -31.86 -29.33
N GLY A 160 13.21 -31.58 -28.13
CA GLY A 160 13.71 -30.28 -27.70
C GLY A 160 12.64 -29.33 -27.16
N TRP A 161 11.41 -29.83 -27.02
CA TRP A 161 10.30 -29.09 -26.41
C TRP A 161 9.80 -29.77 -25.14
N LEU A 162 9.46 -29.00 -24.15
CA LEU A 162 8.95 -29.53 -22.91
C LEU A 162 7.50 -29.95 -23.03
N ASP A 163 7.24 -31.20 -22.75
CA ASP A 163 5.92 -31.83 -22.66
C ASP A 163 5.39 -31.78 -21.25
N ALA A 164 4.07 -31.90 -21.07
CA ALA A 164 3.43 -31.89 -19.77
C ALA A 164 2.99 -33.28 -19.34
N PHE A 165 3.44 -33.73 -18.17
CA PHE A 165 2.97 -34.90 -17.47
C PHE A 165 2.06 -34.56 -16.31
N VAL A 166 0.95 -35.29 -16.13
CA VAL A 166 -0.05 -35.01 -15.09
C VAL A 166 -0.47 -36.33 -14.41
N CYS A 167 -0.19 -36.43 -13.13
CA CYS A 167 -0.72 -37.51 -12.28
C CYS A 167 -2.23 -37.37 -12.07
N HIS A 168 -2.98 -38.42 -12.36
CA HIS A 168 -4.43 -38.48 -12.18
C HIS A 168 -4.79 -39.45 -11.07
N ASP A 169 -5.24 -38.96 -9.91
CA ASP A 169 -5.50 -39.79 -8.74
C ASP A 169 -6.56 -40.90 -8.99
N VAL A 170 -7.61 -40.57 -9.72
CA VAL A 170 -8.77 -41.49 -9.89
C VAL A 170 -8.78 -42.25 -11.21
N GLY A 171 -7.68 -42.21 -11.95
CA GLY A 171 -7.54 -42.92 -13.23
C GLY A 171 -6.13 -42.94 -13.77
N ILE A 172 -5.98 -43.21 -15.06
CA ILE A 172 -4.67 -43.26 -15.73
C ILE A 172 -4.11 -41.84 -15.86
N SER A 173 -2.85 -41.64 -15.52
CA SER A 173 -2.11 -40.37 -15.68
C SER A 173 -2.06 -39.96 -17.16
N LYS A 174 -1.76 -38.68 -17.44
CA LYS A 174 -1.89 -38.12 -18.78
C LYS A 174 -0.60 -37.47 -19.24
N ILE A 175 -0.31 -37.61 -20.52
CA ILE A 175 0.78 -36.93 -21.22
C ILE A 175 0.18 -36.00 -22.26
N PHE A 176 0.71 -34.78 -22.33
CA PHE A 176 0.37 -33.77 -23.33
C PHE A 176 1.66 -33.35 -24.03
N GLY A 177 1.81 -33.70 -25.30
CA GLY A 177 2.96 -33.30 -26.12
C GLY A 177 2.85 -31.85 -26.56
N ASN A 178 3.95 -31.15 -26.46
CA ASN A 178 4.11 -29.77 -26.97
C ASN A 178 4.14 -29.78 -28.50
N ASN A 179 3.40 -28.88 -29.13
CA ASN A 179 3.35 -28.78 -30.61
C ASN A 179 4.49 -27.93 -31.19
N GLY A 180 5.47 -27.53 -30.37
CA GLY A 180 6.59 -26.68 -30.79
C GLY A 180 6.27 -25.16 -30.77
N ASP A 181 5.15 -24.79 -30.14
CA ASP A 181 4.71 -23.40 -30.02
C ASP A 181 4.14 -23.07 -28.62
N GLY A 182 4.38 -23.94 -27.64
CA GLY A 182 3.80 -23.84 -26.30
C GLY A 182 2.31 -24.18 -26.23
N THR A 183 1.73 -24.77 -27.28
CA THR A 183 0.40 -25.40 -27.22
C THR A 183 0.54 -26.91 -27.10
N PHE A 184 -0.47 -27.59 -26.53
CA PHE A 184 -0.35 -28.98 -26.16
C PHE A 184 -1.45 -29.83 -26.74
N SER A 185 -1.09 -31.10 -27.09
CA SER A 185 -1.99 -32.13 -27.57
C SER A 185 -1.82 -33.43 -26.77
N GLN A 186 -2.92 -34.06 -26.33
CA GLN A 186 -2.84 -35.27 -25.52
C GLN A 186 -2.19 -36.43 -26.30
N GLN A 187 -1.25 -37.13 -25.68
CA GLN A 187 -0.45 -38.22 -26.24
C GLN A 187 -0.66 -39.53 -25.45
N PRO A 188 -1.78 -40.25 -25.64
CA PRO A 188 -2.15 -41.36 -24.77
C PRO A 188 -1.34 -42.65 -25.04
N ASN A 189 -0.52 -42.65 -26.09
CA ASN A 189 0.20 -43.84 -26.56
C ASN A 189 1.71 -43.80 -26.42
N TRP A 190 2.27 -42.67 -25.91
CA TRP A 190 3.73 -42.56 -25.76
C TRP A 190 4.26 -43.53 -24.70
N ILE A 191 3.55 -43.61 -23.55
CA ILE A 191 3.88 -44.54 -22.47
C ILE A 191 2.61 -45.28 -22.07
N ASN A 192 2.70 -46.60 -21.90
CA ASN A 192 1.60 -47.38 -21.36
C ASN A 192 1.56 -47.27 -19.83
N LEU A 193 0.89 -46.26 -19.33
CA LEU A 193 0.79 -45.91 -17.90
C LEU A 193 -0.18 -46.80 -17.10
N ALA A 194 -0.72 -47.87 -17.70
CA ALA A 194 -1.63 -48.80 -17.03
C ALA A 194 -0.91 -49.55 -15.90
N THR A 195 -1.65 -49.79 -14.81
CA THR A 195 -1.12 -50.63 -13.71
C THR A 195 -0.92 -52.08 -14.12
N SER A 196 0.11 -52.71 -13.58
CA SER A 196 0.35 -54.13 -13.70
C SER A 196 0.51 -54.78 -12.31
N PRO A 197 -0.39 -55.68 -11.88
CA PRO A 197 -1.60 -56.16 -12.58
C PRO A 197 -2.62 -55.09 -12.90
N ALA A 198 -3.52 -55.33 -13.83
CA ALA A 198 -4.54 -54.35 -14.23
C ALA A 198 -5.49 -53.99 -13.09
N SER A 199 -5.80 -52.68 -12.98
CA SER A 199 -6.75 -52.14 -12.02
C SER A 199 -7.56 -50.99 -12.65
N ASP A 200 -8.15 -50.12 -11.85
CA ASP A 200 -8.75 -48.84 -12.29
C ASP A 200 -7.69 -47.74 -12.57
N ASN A 201 -6.42 -48.07 -12.46
CA ASN A 201 -5.28 -47.18 -12.63
C ASN A 201 -5.22 -45.96 -11.66
N SER A 202 -6.02 -45.97 -10.61
CA SER A 202 -6.04 -44.89 -9.62
C SER A 202 -4.82 -44.88 -8.69
N GLY A 203 -4.68 -43.80 -7.88
CA GLY A 203 -3.66 -43.67 -6.84
C GLY A 203 -2.35 -43.06 -7.32
N ASN A 204 -2.33 -42.27 -8.38
CA ASN A 204 -1.12 -41.60 -8.86
C ASN A 204 -0.97 -40.25 -8.17
N TYR A 205 0.11 -40.08 -7.42
CA TYR A 205 0.36 -38.89 -6.62
C TYR A 205 1.57 -38.10 -7.13
N GLY A 206 2.75 -38.23 -6.55
CA GLY A 206 3.95 -37.58 -7.03
C GLY A 206 4.57 -38.29 -8.24
N SER A 207 5.22 -37.53 -9.11
CA SER A 207 6.00 -38.07 -10.22
C SER A 207 7.33 -37.33 -10.33
N VAL A 208 8.33 -38.10 -10.78
CA VAL A 208 9.67 -37.56 -11.02
C VAL A 208 10.19 -38.11 -12.35
N TRP A 209 10.77 -37.26 -13.15
CA TRP A 209 11.52 -37.60 -14.34
C TRP A 209 13.00 -37.51 -14.01
N SER A 210 13.74 -38.61 -14.10
CA SER A 210 15.15 -38.71 -13.76
C SER A 210 15.82 -39.84 -14.48
N ASP A 211 17.07 -39.72 -14.84
CA ASP A 211 17.93 -40.80 -15.36
C ASP A 211 18.32 -41.73 -14.21
N VAL A 212 17.46 -42.74 -13.96
CA VAL A 212 17.51 -43.61 -12.76
C VAL A 212 18.56 -44.72 -12.89
N ASP A 213 18.79 -45.25 -14.09
CA ASP A 213 19.76 -46.31 -14.35
C ASP A 213 21.08 -45.80 -14.98
N ASN A 214 21.24 -44.50 -15.07
CA ASN A 214 22.45 -43.78 -15.47
C ASN A 214 22.85 -44.05 -16.95
N ASP A 215 21.86 -44.30 -17.81
CA ASP A 215 22.05 -44.51 -19.24
C ASP A 215 21.99 -43.24 -20.09
N GLY A 216 21.51 -42.14 -19.50
CA GLY A 216 21.45 -40.78 -20.08
C GLY A 216 20.08 -40.37 -20.59
N ASP A 217 19.09 -41.24 -20.49
CA ASP A 217 17.70 -40.96 -20.88
C ASP A 217 16.79 -40.77 -19.65
N LEU A 218 15.79 -39.89 -19.76
CA LEU A 218 14.89 -39.63 -18.62
C LEU A 218 13.87 -40.75 -18.46
N ASP A 219 13.86 -41.38 -17.28
CA ASP A 219 12.89 -42.36 -16.82
C ASP A 219 11.73 -41.66 -16.08
N LEU A 220 10.61 -42.34 -15.96
CA LEU A 220 9.44 -41.88 -15.21
C LEU A 220 9.19 -42.73 -13.98
N TYR A 221 9.26 -42.13 -12.79
CA TYR A 221 8.79 -42.71 -11.55
C TYR A 221 7.48 -42.11 -11.10
N ILE A 222 6.50 -42.94 -10.68
CA ILE A 222 5.20 -42.52 -10.15
C ILE A 222 5.02 -43.14 -8.76
N ALA A 223 4.97 -42.29 -7.74
CA ALA A 223 4.58 -42.69 -6.39
C ALA A 223 3.07 -42.94 -6.31
N LYS A 224 2.66 -43.98 -5.62
CA LYS A 224 1.27 -44.41 -5.58
C LYS A 224 0.72 -44.52 -4.18
N CYS A 225 -0.38 -43.80 -3.96
CA CYS A 225 -1.14 -43.81 -2.72
C CYS A 225 -2.64 -43.96 -3.04
N ARG A 226 -3.32 -44.89 -2.43
CA ARG A 226 -4.77 -45.03 -2.62
C ARG A 226 -5.47 -45.23 -1.30
N GLN A 227 -6.23 -44.23 -0.89
CA GLN A 227 -7.02 -44.26 0.34
C GLN A 227 -7.95 -45.49 0.36
N GLY A 228 -8.01 -46.18 1.49
CA GLY A 228 -8.87 -47.34 1.68
C GLY A 228 -8.33 -48.66 1.08
N VAL A 229 -7.16 -48.66 0.44
CA VAL A 229 -6.49 -49.84 -0.05
C VAL A 229 -5.41 -50.27 0.95
N ASN A 230 -5.60 -51.44 1.61
CA ASN A 230 -4.69 -51.88 2.68
C ASN A 230 -3.69 -52.95 2.23
N SER A 231 -3.89 -53.60 1.08
CA SER A 231 -2.99 -54.64 0.59
C SER A 231 -1.78 -54.05 -0.12
N ALA A 232 -0.58 -54.29 0.36
CA ALA A 232 0.67 -53.90 -0.29
C ALA A 232 0.86 -54.48 -1.70
N SER A 233 0.08 -55.51 -2.08
CA SER A 233 0.09 -56.11 -3.42
C SER A 233 -0.99 -55.55 -4.34
N ASP A 234 -1.77 -54.55 -3.91
CA ASP A 234 -2.77 -53.89 -4.76
C ASP A 234 -2.08 -52.97 -5.75
N PRO A 235 -2.32 -53.10 -7.06
CA PRO A 235 -1.63 -52.30 -8.08
C PRO A 235 -1.88 -50.79 -7.97
N ARG A 236 -2.91 -50.34 -7.25
CA ARG A 236 -3.20 -48.94 -7.05
C ARG A 236 -2.30 -48.24 -6.04
N ARG A 237 -1.47 -49.02 -5.32
CA ARG A 237 -0.51 -48.51 -4.34
C ARG A 237 0.92 -49.02 -4.58
N ILE A 238 1.15 -49.79 -5.66
CA ILE A 238 2.49 -50.20 -6.06
C ILE A 238 3.07 -49.10 -6.94
N ASN A 239 4.18 -48.50 -6.50
CA ASN A 239 4.90 -47.49 -7.26
C ASN A 239 5.30 -48.00 -8.64
N GLN A 240 5.31 -47.17 -9.64
CA GLN A 240 5.60 -47.52 -11.01
C GLN A 240 6.88 -46.83 -11.47
N LEU A 241 7.77 -47.58 -12.07
CA LEU A 241 8.95 -47.09 -12.81
C LEU A 241 8.80 -47.51 -14.27
N PHE A 242 9.04 -46.57 -15.16
CA PHE A 242 9.07 -46.77 -16.62
C PHE A 242 10.45 -46.32 -17.10
N LEU A 243 11.28 -47.29 -17.44
CA LEU A 243 12.63 -47.05 -17.99
C LEU A 243 12.52 -46.64 -19.47
N ASN A 244 13.19 -45.59 -19.84
CA ASN A 244 13.34 -45.16 -21.23
C ASN A 244 14.33 -46.11 -21.95
N ASN A 245 14.02 -46.52 -23.16
CA ASN A 245 14.89 -47.42 -23.92
C ASN A 245 15.80 -46.68 -24.92
N GLY A 246 15.80 -45.34 -24.91
CA GLY A 246 16.59 -44.50 -25.83
C GLY A 246 16.06 -44.45 -27.27
N ASP A 247 14.98 -45.14 -27.58
CA ASP A 247 14.37 -45.18 -28.90
C ASP A 247 12.94 -44.56 -28.96
N GLY A 248 12.58 -43.83 -27.90
CA GLY A 248 11.24 -43.22 -27.70
C GLY A 248 10.20 -44.18 -27.15
N SER A 249 10.58 -45.39 -26.76
CA SER A 249 9.73 -46.35 -26.07
C SER A 249 10.12 -46.51 -24.61
N TYR A 250 9.16 -46.92 -23.77
CA TYR A 250 9.35 -47.09 -22.33
C TYR A 250 9.00 -48.51 -21.89
N THR A 251 9.81 -49.11 -21.00
CA THR A 251 9.60 -50.40 -20.39
C THR A 251 9.24 -50.24 -18.90
N GLN A 252 8.05 -50.76 -18.51
CA GLN A 252 7.68 -50.74 -17.08
C GLN A 252 8.47 -51.86 -16.34
N ASP A 253 9.12 -51.53 -15.22
CA ASP A 253 9.78 -52.49 -14.31
C ASP A 253 8.74 -53.31 -13.53
N ILE A 254 8.07 -54.25 -14.22
CA ILE A 254 7.07 -55.12 -13.60
C ILE A 254 7.72 -56.13 -12.65
N SER A 255 8.94 -56.53 -12.93
CA SER A 255 9.68 -57.58 -12.22
C SER A 255 10.33 -57.06 -10.95
N ASN A 256 10.29 -55.76 -10.71
CA ASN A 256 11.00 -55.06 -9.61
C ASN A 256 12.50 -55.34 -9.61
N THR A 257 13.09 -55.28 -10.80
CA THR A 257 14.54 -55.48 -10.96
C THR A 257 15.33 -54.35 -10.33
N THR A 258 14.74 -53.17 -10.29
CA THR A 258 15.35 -51.98 -9.69
C THR A 258 15.21 -51.92 -8.16
N GLY A 259 14.26 -52.55 -7.55
CA GLY A 259 13.94 -52.42 -6.12
C GLY A 259 12.97 -51.30 -5.78
N LEU A 260 12.61 -50.43 -6.75
CA LEU A 260 11.77 -49.25 -6.58
C LEU A 260 10.26 -49.51 -6.64
N ARG A 261 9.85 -50.71 -7.02
CA ARG A 261 8.45 -51.13 -7.10
C ARG A 261 7.90 -51.47 -5.71
N ILE A 262 7.67 -50.49 -4.89
CA ILE A 262 7.26 -50.60 -3.50
C ILE A 262 5.73 -50.51 -3.40
N GLY A 263 5.10 -51.40 -2.61
CA GLY A 263 3.68 -51.43 -2.36
C GLY A 263 3.26 -50.69 -1.09
N ALA A 264 3.86 -49.52 -0.82
CA ALA A 264 3.51 -48.67 0.27
C ALA A 264 2.46 -47.60 -0.17
N GLN A 265 1.94 -46.79 0.77
CA GLN A 265 1.15 -45.63 0.45
C GLN A 265 2.15 -44.45 0.23
N SER A 266 2.82 -44.45 -0.91
CA SER A 266 3.86 -43.49 -1.22
C SER A 266 3.28 -42.21 -1.80
N TRP A 267 3.73 -41.06 -1.31
CA TRP A 267 3.27 -39.76 -1.81
C TRP A 267 4.21 -39.19 -2.83
N THR A 268 5.48 -39.15 -2.50
CA THR A 268 6.50 -38.57 -3.38
C THR A 268 7.75 -39.41 -3.34
N ALA A 269 8.60 -39.23 -4.32
CA ALA A 269 9.98 -39.66 -4.32
C ALA A 269 10.83 -38.52 -4.87
N ASP A 270 12.10 -38.51 -4.47
CA ASP A 270 13.11 -37.68 -5.09
C ASP A 270 14.40 -38.48 -5.28
N PHE A 271 15.18 -38.08 -6.28
CA PHE A 271 16.43 -38.73 -6.64
C PHE A 271 17.58 -37.71 -6.46
N GLY A 272 18.63 -38.13 -5.76
CA GLY A 272 19.80 -37.30 -5.46
C GLY A 272 21.02 -38.13 -5.10
N ASP A 273 22.19 -37.67 -5.42
CA ASP A 273 23.48 -38.25 -5.10
C ASP A 273 23.83 -37.90 -3.65
N ILE A 274 23.79 -38.88 -2.73
CA ILE A 274 24.00 -38.67 -1.29
C ILE A 274 25.43 -38.89 -0.84
N ASP A 275 26.26 -39.56 -1.63
CA ASP A 275 27.62 -39.95 -1.25
C ASP A 275 28.71 -39.53 -2.23
N ASN A 276 28.33 -38.76 -3.26
CA ASN A 276 29.21 -38.21 -4.30
C ASN A 276 29.93 -39.28 -5.14
N ASP A 277 29.26 -40.41 -5.43
CA ASP A 277 29.79 -41.45 -6.28
C ASP A 277 29.34 -41.31 -7.74
N GLY A 278 28.37 -40.42 -8.02
CA GLY A 278 27.98 -39.99 -9.36
C GLY A 278 26.72 -40.60 -9.89
N ASP A 279 25.98 -41.38 -9.10
CA ASP A 279 24.65 -41.87 -9.42
C ASP A 279 23.57 -41.27 -8.51
N PHE A 280 22.30 -41.53 -8.78
CA PHE A 280 21.20 -40.98 -7.97
C PHE A 280 20.62 -42.07 -7.07
N ASP A 281 20.64 -41.79 -5.76
CA ASP A 281 19.88 -42.48 -4.73
C ASP A 281 18.43 -41.99 -4.67
N CYS A 282 17.55 -42.73 -3.94
CA CYS A 282 16.14 -42.41 -3.91
C CYS A 282 15.62 -42.27 -2.48
N PHE A 283 14.89 -41.17 -2.21
CA PHE A 283 14.12 -41.01 -0.99
C PHE A 283 12.63 -41.03 -1.28
N ILE A 284 11.88 -41.88 -0.57
CA ILE A 284 10.45 -42.09 -0.79
C ILE A 284 9.68 -41.81 0.49
N THR A 285 8.70 -40.89 0.43
CA THR A 285 7.79 -40.62 1.54
C THR A 285 6.62 -41.61 1.53
N ASN A 286 6.34 -42.21 2.69
CA ASN A 286 5.29 -43.21 2.84
C ASN A 286 4.38 -42.87 4.02
N HIS A 287 3.08 -43.19 3.88
CA HIS A 287 2.07 -42.96 4.91
C HIS A 287 1.80 -44.11 5.86
N ASP A 288 1.94 -45.30 5.39
CA ASP A 288 1.58 -46.52 6.17
C ASP A 288 2.75 -47.38 6.62
N VAL A 289 3.94 -47.03 6.15
CA VAL A 289 5.23 -47.60 6.54
C VAL A 289 6.24 -46.43 6.65
N GLU A 290 7.41 -46.74 7.23
CA GLU A 290 8.52 -45.78 7.28
C GLU A 290 8.86 -45.25 5.87
N SER A 291 9.17 -43.95 5.79
CA SER A 291 9.81 -43.38 4.59
C SER A 291 11.13 -44.11 4.33
N GLN A 292 11.53 -44.26 3.09
CA GLN A 292 12.66 -45.07 2.72
C GLN A 292 13.74 -44.26 2.02
N LEU A 293 14.99 -44.49 2.44
CA LEU A 293 16.18 -44.07 1.72
C LEU A 293 16.78 -45.31 1.06
N LEU A 294 16.96 -45.25 -0.26
CA LEU A 294 17.46 -46.37 -1.05
C LEU A 294 18.72 -45.94 -1.81
N GLU A 295 19.80 -46.68 -1.60
CA GLU A 295 21.08 -46.49 -2.27
C GLU A 295 21.12 -47.19 -3.61
N ASN A 296 21.55 -46.54 -4.67
CA ASN A 296 21.78 -47.08 -6.01
C ASN A 296 23.18 -47.75 -6.09
N ASP A 297 23.32 -48.73 -6.95
CA ASP A 297 24.61 -49.37 -7.24
C ASP A 297 25.29 -48.85 -8.53
N GLY A 298 24.75 -47.75 -9.11
CA GLY A 298 25.21 -47.16 -10.38
C GLY A 298 24.63 -47.81 -11.63
N PHE A 299 23.82 -48.86 -11.48
CA PHE A 299 23.19 -49.62 -12.56
C PHE A 299 21.66 -49.69 -12.39
N GLY A 300 21.07 -48.82 -11.59
CA GLY A 300 19.62 -48.77 -11.36
C GLY A 300 19.10 -49.81 -10.40
N HIS A 301 19.93 -50.47 -9.55
CA HIS A 301 19.47 -51.37 -8.53
C HIS A 301 19.57 -50.74 -7.14
N PHE A 302 18.43 -50.59 -6.50
CA PHE A 302 18.28 -49.82 -5.25
C PHE A 302 18.19 -50.74 -4.02
N THR A 303 18.98 -50.44 -2.99
CA THR A 303 19.03 -51.13 -1.73
C THR A 303 18.56 -50.23 -0.60
N ASN A 304 17.60 -50.67 0.23
CA ASN A 304 17.09 -49.90 1.34
C ASN A 304 18.12 -49.77 2.47
N ILE A 305 18.61 -48.55 2.70
CA ILE A 305 19.59 -48.17 3.72
C ILE A 305 18.99 -47.35 4.87
N THR A 306 17.67 -47.14 4.95
CA THR A 306 16.99 -46.28 5.94
C THR A 306 17.45 -46.51 7.37
N THR A 307 17.65 -47.79 7.77
CA THR A 307 18.13 -48.17 9.10
C THR A 307 19.58 -47.80 9.31
N ALA A 308 20.43 -48.08 8.31
CA ALA A 308 21.86 -47.72 8.36
C ALA A 308 22.09 -46.22 8.35
N ALA A 309 21.27 -45.52 7.64
CA ALA A 309 21.28 -44.05 7.56
C ALA A 309 20.77 -43.33 8.84
N GLY A 310 20.22 -44.10 9.81
CA GLY A 310 19.71 -43.50 11.06
C GLY A 310 18.35 -42.85 10.96
N LEU A 311 17.59 -43.07 9.87
CA LEU A 311 16.29 -42.41 9.59
C LEU A 311 15.09 -43.24 10.10
N ILE A 312 15.28 -44.46 10.56
CA ILE A 312 14.19 -45.33 11.03
C ILE A 312 13.53 -44.77 12.29
N GLY A 313 12.21 -44.63 12.29
CA GLY A 313 11.43 -44.15 13.45
C GLY A 313 11.61 -42.66 13.80
N VAL A 314 12.32 -41.89 12.98
CA VAL A 314 12.57 -40.46 13.20
C VAL A 314 11.47 -39.60 12.63
N ILE A 315 10.99 -39.88 11.42
CA ILE A 315 9.91 -39.12 10.77
C ILE A 315 8.59 -39.53 11.44
N GLN A 316 7.92 -38.54 12.01
CA GLN A 316 6.65 -38.69 12.69
C GLN A 316 5.55 -37.96 11.91
N GLY A 317 4.31 -38.45 11.99
CA GLY A 317 3.17 -37.91 11.26
C GLY A 317 3.09 -38.45 9.84
N LEU A 318 2.42 -37.70 8.94
CA LEU A 318 2.27 -38.06 7.54
C LEU A 318 3.23 -37.21 6.70
N PRO A 319 4.35 -37.73 6.24
CA PRO A 319 5.24 -37.02 5.34
C PRO A 319 4.60 -36.91 3.94
N LEU A 320 4.47 -35.68 3.44
CA LEU A 320 3.88 -35.41 2.13
C LEU A 320 4.97 -35.22 1.07
N GLN A 321 5.99 -34.45 1.39
CA GLN A 321 7.07 -34.09 0.47
C GLN A 321 8.43 -34.46 1.05
N GLY A 322 9.35 -34.80 0.16
CA GLY A 322 10.74 -35.01 0.51
C GLY A 322 11.62 -34.71 -0.68
N ILE A 323 12.69 -33.91 -0.49
CA ILE A 323 13.65 -33.59 -1.55
C ILE A 323 15.09 -33.64 -1.01
N PHE A 324 16.03 -33.78 -1.94
CA PHE A 324 17.46 -33.67 -1.69
C PHE A 324 17.94 -32.26 -2.06
N ARG A 325 18.59 -31.57 -1.10
CA ARG A 325 19.30 -30.28 -1.32
C ARG A 325 20.43 -30.18 -0.33
N ASP A 326 21.52 -29.51 -0.69
CA ASP A 326 22.64 -29.20 0.19
C ASP A 326 22.39 -27.83 0.83
N PHE A 327 21.96 -27.81 2.10
CA PHE A 327 21.57 -26.58 2.80
C PHE A 327 22.73 -25.89 3.55
N ASP A 328 23.82 -26.59 3.83
CA ASP A 328 25.00 -26.00 4.48
C ASP A 328 26.22 -25.90 3.58
N ASN A 329 26.07 -26.19 2.30
CA ASN A 329 27.11 -26.17 1.27
C ASN A 329 28.34 -27.04 1.62
N ASP A 330 28.13 -28.12 2.39
CA ASP A 330 29.25 -29.00 2.75
C ASP A 330 29.64 -30.00 1.63
N GLY A 331 28.83 -30.05 0.58
CA GLY A 331 29.02 -30.86 -0.62
C GLY A 331 28.24 -32.18 -0.62
N PHE A 332 27.47 -32.48 0.43
CA PHE A 332 26.62 -33.65 0.53
C PHE A 332 25.16 -33.26 0.64
N THR A 333 24.29 -33.91 -0.13
CA THR A 333 22.87 -33.52 -0.15
C THR A 333 22.17 -33.94 1.12
N ASP A 334 21.51 -32.97 1.78
CA ASP A 334 20.61 -33.16 2.90
C ASP A 334 19.22 -33.58 2.42
N ILE A 335 18.33 -33.98 3.34
CA ILE A 335 16.93 -34.29 3.04
C ILE A 335 16.02 -33.31 3.78
N LEU A 336 15.20 -32.56 3.03
CA LEU A 336 14.09 -31.78 3.58
C LEU A 336 12.80 -32.57 3.41
N VAL A 337 12.08 -32.77 4.52
CA VAL A 337 10.76 -33.43 4.56
C VAL A 337 9.72 -32.47 5.11
N ALA A 338 8.55 -32.42 4.50
CA ALA A 338 7.38 -31.69 5.00
C ALA A 338 6.10 -32.55 4.97
N GLY A 339 5.10 -32.12 5.75
CA GLY A 339 3.83 -32.79 5.94
C GLY A 339 3.23 -32.43 7.29
N ASP A 340 2.67 -33.39 8.03
CA ASP A 340 2.22 -33.15 9.43
C ASP A 340 3.33 -32.59 10.32
N ARG A 341 4.57 -32.82 9.93
CA ARG A 341 5.78 -32.26 10.55
C ARG A 341 6.83 -32.04 9.49
N HIS A 342 7.73 -31.09 9.74
CA HIS A 342 8.87 -30.83 8.88
C HIS A 342 10.18 -31.23 9.54
N TYR A 343 11.15 -31.66 8.73
CA TYR A 343 12.49 -32.08 9.16
C TYR A 343 13.51 -31.66 8.12
N ILE A 344 14.69 -31.26 8.59
CA ILE A 344 15.91 -31.31 7.78
C ILE A 344 16.81 -32.38 8.40
N PHE A 345 17.22 -33.33 7.59
CA PHE A 345 18.21 -34.34 7.94
C PHE A 345 19.51 -33.99 7.24
N ARG A 346 20.45 -33.48 8.03
CA ARG A 346 21.78 -33.13 7.53
C ARG A 346 22.55 -34.42 7.23
N ASN A 347 23.11 -34.51 6.01
CA ASN A 347 24.03 -35.58 5.61
C ASN A 347 25.35 -35.43 6.33
N ASN A 348 25.89 -36.53 6.87
CA ASN A 348 27.18 -36.52 7.58
C ASN A 348 28.35 -36.86 6.66
N GLY A 349 28.11 -37.10 5.36
CA GLY A 349 29.13 -37.49 4.37
C GLY A 349 29.56 -38.97 4.45
N ASP A 350 28.84 -39.78 5.20
CA ASP A 350 29.08 -41.23 5.37
C ASP A 350 27.81 -42.08 5.18
N LYS A 351 26.81 -41.55 4.43
CA LYS A 351 25.47 -42.15 4.21
C LYS A 351 24.60 -42.18 5.48
N THR A 352 25.04 -41.54 6.57
CA THR A 352 24.21 -41.34 7.77
C THR A 352 23.73 -39.92 7.85
N PHE A 353 22.59 -39.72 8.55
CA PHE A 353 21.94 -38.43 8.62
C PHE A 353 21.70 -38.00 10.08
N SER A 354 21.81 -36.72 10.36
CA SER A 354 21.56 -36.08 11.64
C SER A 354 20.41 -35.09 11.56
N THR A 355 19.44 -35.18 12.47
CA THR A 355 18.30 -34.26 12.49
C THR A 355 18.74 -32.84 12.90
N VAL A 356 18.43 -31.85 12.12
CA VAL A 356 18.58 -30.43 12.42
C VAL A 356 17.51 -29.99 13.39
N ALA A 357 17.88 -29.35 14.48
CA ALA A 357 16.95 -28.93 15.54
C ALA A 357 16.19 -27.65 15.18
N ASN A 358 14.88 -27.75 15.01
CA ASN A 358 13.97 -26.62 14.78
C ASN A 358 14.42 -25.66 13.66
N PRO A 359 14.60 -26.13 12.43
CA PRO A 359 15.08 -25.27 11.34
C PRO A 359 14.07 -24.15 11.02
N PHE A 360 12.78 -24.38 11.25
CA PHE A 360 11.69 -23.47 10.96
C PHE A 360 10.83 -23.18 12.20
N ASN A 361 9.70 -22.50 12.04
CA ASN A 361 8.78 -22.24 13.14
C ASN A 361 8.05 -23.53 13.62
N ASN A 362 7.17 -23.40 14.62
CA ASN A 362 6.40 -24.52 15.16
C ASN A 362 5.15 -24.88 14.32
N ASN A 363 4.83 -24.14 13.25
CA ASN A 363 3.74 -24.49 12.35
C ASN A 363 4.18 -25.63 11.44
N GLU A 364 3.31 -26.57 11.22
CA GLU A 364 3.56 -27.69 10.32
C GLU A 364 3.51 -27.19 8.88
N MET A 365 4.60 -27.38 8.14
CA MET A 365 4.75 -26.97 6.76
C MET A 365 4.40 -28.14 5.85
N GLU A 366 3.33 -28.05 5.10
CA GLU A 366 2.89 -29.10 4.21
C GLU A 366 3.55 -29.04 2.85
N SER A 367 4.00 -27.86 2.43
CA SER A 367 4.59 -27.65 1.13
C SER A 367 5.73 -26.66 1.21
N PHE A 368 6.68 -26.81 0.30
CA PHE A 368 7.80 -25.89 0.15
C PHE A 368 8.34 -25.90 -1.27
N ALA A 369 9.02 -24.84 -1.67
CA ALA A 369 9.91 -24.82 -2.81
C ALA A 369 11.27 -24.24 -2.38
N VAL A 370 12.33 -24.66 -3.06
CA VAL A 370 13.72 -24.35 -2.70
C VAL A 370 14.45 -23.70 -3.87
N GLY A 371 15.25 -22.67 -3.59
CA GLY A 371 16.11 -21.96 -4.52
C GLY A 371 16.92 -20.90 -3.79
N ASP A 372 17.84 -20.26 -4.48
CA ASP A 372 18.63 -19.15 -3.92
C ASP A 372 17.90 -17.81 -4.20
N LEU A 373 17.17 -17.35 -3.21
CA LEU A 373 16.25 -16.18 -3.34
C LEU A 373 16.90 -14.85 -2.95
N ASN A 374 18.20 -14.86 -2.64
CA ASN A 374 18.95 -13.64 -2.36
C ASN A 374 20.32 -13.60 -3.10
N GLY A 375 20.68 -14.64 -3.84
CA GLY A 375 21.90 -14.72 -4.64
C GLY A 375 23.18 -14.89 -3.81
N ASP A 376 23.06 -15.40 -2.58
CA ASP A 376 24.22 -15.59 -1.67
C ASP A 376 24.88 -16.95 -1.80
N GLY A 377 24.30 -17.86 -2.59
CA GLY A 377 24.80 -19.21 -2.83
C GLY A 377 24.32 -20.23 -1.82
N PHE A 378 23.35 -19.91 -0.97
CA PHE A 378 22.71 -20.87 -0.08
C PHE A 378 21.26 -21.10 -0.47
N GLN A 379 20.79 -22.32 -0.25
CA GLN A 379 19.43 -22.69 -0.64
C GLN A 379 18.42 -22.20 0.39
N ASP A 380 17.51 -21.32 -0.06
CA ASP A 380 16.40 -20.77 0.71
C ASP A 380 15.15 -21.60 0.56
N VAL A 381 14.16 -21.42 1.46
CA VAL A 381 12.93 -22.18 1.48
C VAL A 381 11.72 -21.23 1.51
N TYR A 382 10.83 -21.36 0.56
CA TYR A 382 9.51 -20.75 0.64
C TYR A 382 8.50 -21.79 1.06
N GLY A 383 7.93 -21.65 2.27
CA GLY A 383 7.05 -22.63 2.89
C GLY A 383 5.58 -22.26 2.79
N GLY A 384 4.75 -23.23 2.40
CA GLY A 384 3.30 -23.14 2.31
C GLY A 384 2.59 -24.00 3.35
N TYR A 385 1.38 -23.62 3.73
CA TYR A 385 0.58 -24.26 4.78
C TYR A 385 -0.81 -24.62 4.25
N ALA A 386 -1.17 -25.89 4.31
CA ALA A 386 -2.44 -26.41 3.81
C ALA A 386 -3.30 -27.04 4.93
N LEU A 387 -4.59 -27.14 4.68
CA LEU A 387 -5.50 -27.98 5.43
C LEU A 387 -5.74 -29.23 4.58
N VAL A 388 -5.43 -30.40 5.16
CA VAL A 388 -5.69 -31.65 4.43
C VAL A 388 -5.01 -31.64 3.04
N TYR A 389 -3.78 -31.18 2.96
CA TYR A 389 -2.85 -31.23 1.80
C TYR A 389 -3.36 -30.68 0.45
N THR A 390 -4.58 -30.25 0.34
CA THR A 390 -5.12 -29.69 -0.91
C THR A 390 -5.65 -28.27 -0.75
N THR A 391 -6.19 -27.94 0.41
CA THR A 391 -6.85 -26.64 0.67
C THR A 391 -5.91 -25.72 1.45
N PRO A 392 -5.67 -24.48 1.00
CA PRO A 392 -4.86 -23.52 1.75
C PRO A 392 -5.37 -23.32 3.17
N SER A 393 -4.47 -23.26 4.14
CA SER A 393 -4.80 -23.00 5.54
C SER A 393 -4.96 -21.51 5.83
N ASN A 394 -5.26 -21.17 7.10
CA ASN A 394 -5.26 -19.78 7.56
C ASN A 394 -3.87 -19.33 8.07
N ILE A 395 -2.85 -20.15 7.88
CA ILE A 395 -1.47 -19.83 8.21
C ILE A 395 -0.84 -19.21 6.97
N PRO A 396 -0.32 -18.00 7.02
CA PRO A 396 0.33 -17.39 5.86
C PRO A 396 1.65 -18.09 5.54
N ASP A 397 1.99 -18.11 4.25
CA ASP A 397 3.25 -18.61 3.75
C ASP A 397 4.43 -17.85 4.36
N VAL A 398 5.59 -18.51 4.42
CA VAL A 398 6.79 -17.94 5.02
C VAL A 398 7.99 -18.08 4.08
N LEU A 399 8.70 -17.00 3.89
CA LEU A 399 10.02 -16.98 3.24
C LEU A 399 11.11 -17.18 4.31
N TRP A 400 11.79 -18.30 4.23
CA TRP A 400 12.90 -18.69 5.09
C TRP A 400 14.20 -18.52 4.32
N MET A 401 14.93 -17.44 4.60
CA MET A 401 16.29 -17.25 4.07
C MET A 401 17.28 -18.04 4.91
N ASN A 402 18.14 -18.78 4.25
CA ASN A 402 19.25 -19.49 4.87
C ASN A 402 20.26 -18.48 5.44
N ASP A 403 20.72 -18.69 6.66
CA ASP A 403 21.66 -17.76 7.30
C ASP A 403 23.11 -17.94 6.78
N GLY A 404 23.35 -18.97 5.97
CA GLY A 404 24.64 -19.26 5.35
C GLY A 404 25.76 -19.65 6.32
N ASN A 405 26.93 -19.87 5.78
CA ASN A 405 28.17 -20.13 6.53
C ASN A 405 29.38 -19.79 5.65
N ASP A 406 30.60 -20.22 6.05
CA ASP A 406 31.86 -19.96 5.32
C ASP A 406 32.18 -21.03 4.26
N ASN A 407 31.24 -21.90 3.87
CA ASN A 407 31.43 -22.91 2.83
C ASN A 407 31.28 -22.30 1.44
N HIS A 408 32.03 -22.83 0.48
CA HIS A 408 31.99 -22.44 -0.92
C HIS A 408 30.88 -23.15 -1.69
N PHE A 409 30.50 -22.59 -2.83
CA PHE A 409 29.55 -23.18 -3.76
C PHE A 409 29.94 -22.98 -5.22
N TYR A 410 29.26 -23.68 -6.11
CA TYR A 410 29.26 -23.42 -7.55
C TYR A 410 27.88 -23.68 -8.13
N GLY A 411 27.39 -22.76 -8.94
CA GLY A 411 26.09 -22.87 -9.57
C GLY A 411 26.14 -22.71 -11.09
N LEU A 412 25.13 -23.30 -11.76
CA LEU A 412 24.93 -23.19 -13.20
C LEU A 412 23.48 -22.85 -13.55
N ASN A 413 23.32 -21.84 -14.39
CA ASN A 413 22.12 -21.59 -15.16
C ASN A 413 22.29 -22.20 -16.56
N LEU A 414 21.51 -23.21 -16.89
CA LEU A 414 21.58 -23.88 -18.18
C LEU A 414 20.65 -23.23 -19.19
N ARG A 415 21.13 -23.05 -20.42
CA ARG A 415 20.35 -22.50 -21.54
C ARG A 415 20.50 -23.39 -22.77
N GLY A 416 19.47 -24.23 -23.02
CA GLY A 416 19.44 -25.11 -24.17
C GLY A 416 19.34 -24.35 -25.50
N GLN A 417 19.91 -24.93 -26.55
CA GLN A 417 19.80 -24.45 -27.92
C GLN A 417 19.21 -25.51 -28.87
N GLN A 418 19.61 -26.77 -28.71
CA GLN A 418 18.99 -27.94 -29.34
C GLN A 418 18.08 -28.66 -28.35
N SER A 419 18.51 -28.74 -27.11
CA SER A 419 17.64 -29.13 -26.00
C SER A 419 16.63 -28.02 -25.68
N ASN A 420 15.62 -28.33 -24.85
CA ASN A 420 14.70 -27.33 -24.35
C ASN A 420 15.44 -26.17 -23.65
N ARG A 421 14.91 -24.96 -23.76
CA ARG A 421 15.59 -23.75 -23.31
C ARG A 421 15.95 -23.75 -21.82
N SER A 422 15.13 -24.36 -21.00
CA SER A 422 15.34 -24.45 -19.56
C SER A 422 16.38 -25.49 -19.14
N GLY A 423 16.88 -26.31 -20.08
CA GLY A 423 17.82 -27.39 -19.80
C GLY A 423 17.23 -28.53 -18.96
N VAL A 424 15.91 -28.65 -18.86
CA VAL A 424 15.28 -29.77 -18.13
C VAL A 424 15.69 -31.10 -18.74
N GLY A 425 16.14 -32.03 -17.87
CA GLY A 425 16.72 -33.30 -18.26
C GLY A 425 18.25 -33.29 -18.45
N ALA A 426 18.88 -32.11 -18.35
CA ALA A 426 20.34 -32.05 -18.37
C ALA A 426 20.93 -32.57 -17.07
N LYS A 427 21.89 -33.48 -17.19
CA LYS A 427 22.65 -34.09 -16.07
C LYS A 427 24.00 -33.41 -15.93
N VAL A 428 24.29 -32.87 -14.75
CA VAL A 428 25.52 -32.13 -14.47
C VAL A 428 26.34 -32.86 -13.43
N ARG A 429 27.60 -33.11 -13.72
CA ARG A 429 28.57 -33.73 -12.82
C ARG A 429 29.69 -32.76 -12.51
N LEU A 430 29.90 -32.45 -11.24
CA LEU A 430 31.01 -31.66 -10.73
C LEU A 430 32.07 -32.61 -10.15
N TYR A 431 33.28 -32.48 -10.61
CA TYR A 431 34.48 -33.24 -10.15
C TYR A 431 35.33 -32.34 -9.27
N SER A 432 35.55 -32.78 -8.03
CA SER A 432 36.41 -32.10 -7.06
C SER A 432 37.06 -33.09 -6.08
N SER A 433 37.75 -32.60 -5.09
CA SER A 433 38.27 -33.43 -3.99
C SER A 433 37.17 -34.06 -3.10
N LEU A 434 35.90 -33.66 -3.22
CA LEU A 434 34.76 -34.28 -2.52
C LEU A 434 34.20 -35.50 -3.25
N GLY A 435 34.64 -35.79 -4.47
CA GLY A 435 34.09 -36.86 -5.30
C GLY A 435 33.45 -36.37 -6.57
N ILE A 436 32.38 -37.07 -7.02
CA ILE A 436 31.60 -36.74 -8.19
C ILE A 436 30.19 -36.35 -7.70
N GLN A 437 29.93 -35.07 -7.57
CA GLN A 437 28.60 -34.60 -7.26
C GLN A 437 27.73 -34.58 -8.51
N THR A 438 26.58 -35.19 -8.49
CA THR A 438 25.66 -35.25 -9.63
C THR A 438 24.37 -34.51 -9.33
N ARG A 439 23.91 -33.67 -10.27
CA ARG A 439 22.63 -32.96 -10.21
C ARG A 439 21.93 -33.06 -11.57
N GLU A 440 20.62 -32.91 -11.57
CA GLU A 440 19.78 -32.94 -12.77
C GLU A 440 18.78 -31.79 -12.74
N VAL A 441 18.55 -31.15 -13.87
CA VAL A 441 17.52 -30.10 -13.98
C VAL A 441 16.16 -30.72 -14.12
N ARG A 442 15.25 -30.42 -13.18
CA ARG A 442 13.88 -30.96 -13.15
C ARG A 442 12.85 -29.87 -13.00
N SER A 443 11.74 -29.97 -13.73
CA SER A 443 10.60 -29.07 -13.59
C SER A 443 9.40 -29.83 -13.04
N GLY A 444 9.06 -29.55 -11.78
CA GLY A 444 8.10 -30.28 -10.98
C GLY A 444 8.77 -31.47 -10.29
N GLU A 445 8.87 -31.37 -8.99
CA GLU A 445 9.40 -32.43 -8.12
C GLU A 445 8.41 -32.65 -6.97
N SER A 446 8.49 -33.80 -6.32
CA SER A 446 7.70 -34.07 -5.14
C SER A 446 6.18 -33.93 -5.38
N TYR A 447 5.47 -33.08 -4.64
CA TYR A 447 4.02 -32.94 -4.70
C TYR A 447 3.61 -31.47 -4.87
N GLY A 448 3.14 -31.10 -6.06
CA GLY A 448 2.57 -29.78 -6.33
C GLY A 448 3.55 -28.63 -6.35
N ILE A 449 4.85 -28.91 -6.42
CA ILE A 449 5.90 -27.89 -6.36
C ILE A 449 6.87 -27.95 -7.54
N SER A 450 7.57 -26.83 -7.75
CA SER A 450 8.75 -26.77 -8.60
C SER A 450 9.84 -26.02 -7.85
N ASN A 451 10.99 -26.67 -7.70
CA ASN A 451 12.20 -26.05 -7.16
C ASN A 451 12.95 -25.30 -8.27
N SER A 452 13.96 -24.52 -7.87
CA SER A 452 14.82 -23.80 -8.81
C SER A 452 15.41 -24.72 -9.86
N LEU A 453 15.41 -24.26 -11.11
CA LEU A 453 16.08 -24.94 -12.22
C LEU A 453 17.59 -24.66 -12.24
N GLN A 454 18.08 -23.78 -11.38
CA GLN A 454 19.52 -23.56 -11.19
C GLN A 454 20.16 -24.80 -10.57
N ILE A 455 21.21 -25.26 -11.20
CA ILE A 455 22.06 -26.30 -10.62
C ILE A 455 22.91 -25.71 -9.52
N HIS A 456 22.93 -26.35 -8.37
CA HIS A 456 23.69 -25.92 -7.20
C HIS A 456 24.53 -27.06 -6.62
N PHE A 457 25.80 -26.76 -6.33
CA PHE A 457 26.77 -27.65 -5.68
C PHE A 457 27.40 -26.92 -4.50
N GLY A 458 27.23 -27.45 -3.31
CA GLY A 458 28.08 -27.07 -2.17
C GLY A 458 29.47 -27.66 -2.34
N LEU A 459 30.49 -26.98 -1.83
CA LEU A 459 31.89 -27.35 -2.00
C LEU A 459 32.64 -27.45 -0.66
N GLY A 460 31.97 -27.23 0.46
CA GLY A 460 32.63 -27.17 1.77
C GLY A 460 33.76 -26.13 1.73
N GLN A 461 34.94 -26.53 2.11
CA GLN A 461 36.15 -25.69 2.08
C GLN A 461 36.97 -25.88 0.79
N VAL A 462 36.45 -26.53 -0.23
CA VAL A 462 37.13 -26.76 -1.53
C VAL A 462 37.08 -25.48 -2.35
N THR A 463 38.22 -24.95 -2.73
CA THR A 463 38.40 -23.74 -3.52
C THR A 463 38.79 -24.00 -4.98
N GLN A 464 38.93 -25.27 -5.38
CA GLN A 464 39.27 -25.65 -6.71
C GLN A 464 38.39 -26.79 -7.21
N ILE A 465 37.66 -26.52 -8.29
CA ILE A 465 36.90 -27.49 -9.05
C ILE A 465 37.81 -28.04 -10.18
N ASP A 466 37.84 -29.36 -10.37
CA ASP A 466 38.62 -29.97 -11.46
C ASP A 466 37.91 -29.77 -12.80
N SER A 467 36.65 -30.12 -12.86
CA SER A 467 35.80 -29.86 -14.02
C SER A 467 34.32 -30.00 -13.69
N VAL A 468 33.49 -29.38 -14.54
CA VAL A 468 32.03 -29.58 -14.55
C VAL A 468 31.62 -30.10 -15.93
N VAL A 469 30.91 -31.19 -15.97
CA VAL A 469 30.44 -31.85 -17.19
C VAL A 469 28.94 -31.77 -17.27
N VAL A 470 28.42 -31.23 -18.35
CA VAL A 470 26.99 -31.13 -18.64
C VAL A 470 26.66 -32.06 -19.78
N ASN A 471 25.82 -33.05 -19.52
CA ASN A 471 25.21 -33.87 -20.55
C ASN A 471 23.80 -33.35 -20.84
N TRP A 472 23.60 -32.86 -22.04
CA TRP A 472 22.34 -32.28 -22.46
C TRP A 472 21.39 -33.34 -23.02
N PRO A 473 20.05 -33.16 -22.91
CA PRO A 473 19.10 -34.11 -23.54
C PRO A 473 19.32 -34.32 -25.07
N SER A 474 19.81 -33.32 -25.76
CA SER A 474 20.17 -33.44 -27.18
C SER A 474 21.33 -34.42 -27.48
N GLY A 475 22.02 -34.93 -26.45
CA GLY A 475 23.24 -35.72 -26.54
C GLY A 475 24.53 -34.88 -26.65
N ILE A 476 24.44 -33.55 -26.66
CA ILE A 476 25.62 -32.69 -26.58
C ILE A 476 26.23 -32.83 -25.18
N ARG A 477 27.54 -32.76 -25.11
CA ARG A 477 28.30 -32.83 -23.86
C ARG A 477 29.27 -31.68 -23.78
N ASP A 478 29.07 -30.81 -22.78
CA ASP A 478 29.96 -29.69 -22.51
C ASP A 478 30.85 -29.99 -21.31
N VAL A 479 32.07 -29.44 -21.30
CA VAL A 479 33.02 -29.59 -20.20
C VAL A 479 33.66 -28.25 -19.87
N LEU A 480 33.45 -27.84 -18.61
CA LEU A 480 34.09 -26.66 -18.05
C LEU A 480 35.25 -27.09 -17.20
N TYR A 481 36.46 -26.62 -17.52
CA TYR A 481 37.66 -26.94 -16.74
C TYR A 481 37.99 -25.84 -15.75
N GLN A 482 38.12 -26.19 -14.48
CA GLN A 482 38.53 -25.31 -13.39
C GLN A 482 37.71 -24.00 -13.29
N PRO A 483 36.39 -24.08 -13.29
CA PRO A 483 35.60 -22.88 -13.09
C PRO A 483 35.86 -22.29 -11.70
N LEU A 484 35.66 -20.99 -11.52
CA LEU A 484 35.80 -20.31 -10.23
C LEU A 484 34.66 -20.70 -9.31
N VAL A 485 34.93 -20.80 -8.00
CA VAL A 485 33.95 -21.03 -6.95
C VAL A 485 33.15 -19.73 -6.63
N ASP A 486 32.14 -19.84 -5.83
CA ASP A 486 31.31 -18.75 -5.30
C ASP A 486 30.65 -17.88 -6.40
N GLN A 487 30.09 -18.55 -7.39
CA GLN A 487 29.35 -17.90 -8.46
C GLN A 487 28.31 -18.81 -9.11
N TYR A 488 27.31 -18.20 -9.70
CA TYR A 488 26.44 -18.82 -10.71
C TYR A 488 26.94 -18.43 -12.11
N ALA A 489 27.26 -19.42 -12.93
CA ALA A 489 27.61 -19.20 -14.33
C ALA A 489 26.46 -19.58 -15.25
N THR A 490 26.25 -18.87 -16.35
CA THR A 490 25.30 -19.26 -17.37
C THR A 490 26.03 -20.00 -18.49
N LEU A 491 25.62 -21.26 -18.73
CA LEU A 491 26.17 -22.09 -19.81
C LEU A 491 25.12 -22.29 -20.91
N PHE A 492 25.47 -21.90 -22.12
CA PHE A 492 24.71 -22.24 -23.31
C PHE A 492 25.16 -23.59 -23.86
N GLU A 493 24.20 -24.41 -24.28
CA GLU A 493 24.45 -25.70 -24.91
C GLU A 493 25.41 -25.57 -26.10
N GLY A 494 26.45 -26.42 -26.16
CA GLY A 494 27.51 -26.36 -27.16
C GLY A 494 28.79 -25.68 -26.68
N GLY A 495 28.97 -25.53 -25.37
CA GLY A 495 30.25 -25.18 -24.76
C GLY A 495 30.51 -23.67 -24.61
N CYS A 496 29.49 -22.85 -24.69
CA CYS A 496 29.63 -21.40 -24.54
C CYS A 496 29.28 -20.96 -23.12
N ILE A 497 30.31 -20.68 -22.28
CA ILE A 497 30.07 -19.99 -21.03
C ILE A 497 29.77 -18.54 -21.32
N SER A 498 28.61 -18.11 -20.84
CA SER A 498 28.27 -16.70 -20.85
C SER A 498 29.24 -15.94 -19.94
N PRO A 499 29.94 -14.90 -20.42
CA PRO A 499 30.79 -14.11 -19.55
C PRO A 499 29.92 -13.39 -18.51
N ALA A 500 30.35 -13.39 -17.25
CA ALA A 500 29.72 -12.57 -16.23
C ALA A 500 29.78 -11.09 -16.66
N VAL A 501 28.67 -10.39 -16.62
CA VAL A 501 28.59 -8.97 -16.95
C VAL A 501 27.90 -8.20 -15.84
N SER A 502 28.66 -7.34 -15.19
CA SER A 502 28.15 -6.44 -14.16
C SER A 502 28.14 -5.02 -14.65
N LEU A 503 27.06 -4.29 -14.34
CA LEU A 503 26.95 -2.87 -14.63
C LEU A 503 27.44 -2.05 -13.43
N ALA A 504 28.11 -0.95 -13.73
CA ALA A 504 28.45 0.07 -12.75
C ALA A 504 28.03 1.44 -13.25
N ALA A 505 27.63 2.30 -12.34
CA ALA A 505 27.35 3.70 -12.58
C ALA A 505 28.52 4.55 -12.03
N ASP A 506 28.89 5.62 -12.72
CA ASP A 506 29.92 6.59 -12.30
C ASP A 506 29.42 7.56 -11.21
N GLY A 507 28.16 7.45 -10.81
CA GLY A 507 27.51 8.29 -9.81
C GLY A 507 26.26 7.64 -9.24
N PRO A 508 25.47 8.39 -8.43
CA PRO A 508 24.22 7.88 -7.88
C PRO A 508 23.23 7.55 -9.00
N THR A 509 22.49 6.45 -8.83
CA THR A 509 21.44 6.03 -9.78
C THR A 509 20.10 6.71 -9.53
N THR A 510 19.97 7.47 -8.46
CA THR A 510 18.87 8.40 -8.24
C THR A 510 19.34 9.80 -8.61
N LEU A 511 18.73 10.38 -9.65
CA LEU A 511 19.16 11.60 -10.30
C LEU A 511 18.12 12.71 -10.12
N CYS A 512 18.60 13.94 -10.05
CA CYS A 512 17.78 15.13 -10.06
C CYS A 512 17.58 15.65 -11.48
N THR A 513 16.53 16.41 -11.72
CA THR A 513 16.28 17.04 -13.01
C THR A 513 17.50 17.80 -13.53
N GLY A 514 17.97 17.44 -14.71
CA GLY A 514 19.14 18.02 -15.36
C GLY A 514 20.49 17.40 -15.00
N GLN A 515 20.51 16.37 -14.16
CA GLN A 515 21.69 15.53 -13.93
C GLN A 515 21.72 14.36 -14.91
N SER A 516 22.85 13.69 -15.01
CA SER A 516 23.07 12.50 -15.81
C SER A 516 24.04 11.59 -15.09
N VAL A 517 23.97 10.30 -15.35
CA VAL A 517 24.90 9.29 -14.87
C VAL A 517 25.38 8.48 -16.07
N THR A 518 26.66 8.09 -16.07
CA THR A 518 27.20 7.18 -17.06
C THR A 518 27.13 5.77 -16.50
N ILE A 519 26.52 4.85 -17.25
CA ILE A 519 26.48 3.43 -16.91
C ILE A 519 27.36 2.69 -17.90
N GLY A 520 28.17 1.76 -17.39
CA GLY A 520 29.04 0.93 -18.22
C GLY A 520 29.27 -0.42 -17.58
N THR A 521 29.92 -1.32 -18.31
CA THR A 521 30.37 -2.62 -17.78
C THR A 521 31.69 -2.46 -17.06
N LEU A 522 31.88 -3.27 -16.00
CA LEU A 522 33.16 -3.30 -15.27
C LEU A 522 34.29 -3.89 -16.11
N ASP A 523 33.98 -4.87 -16.98
CA ASP A 523 34.90 -5.54 -17.86
C ASP A 523 34.75 -5.05 -19.31
N VAL A 524 35.77 -5.31 -20.14
CA VAL A 524 35.78 -4.93 -21.56
C VAL A 524 35.41 -6.12 -22.43
N PHE A 525 34.40 -5.94 -23.27
CA PHE A 525 33.88 -6.98 -24.17
C PHE A 525 34.07 -6.55 -25.65
N ASN A 526 33.89 -7.48 -26.57
CA ASN A 526 34.10 -7.24 -27.98
C ASN A 526 32.94 -6.42 -28.61
N ASN A 527 31.71 -6.70 -28.17
CA ASN A 527 30.52 -5.98 -28.64
C ASN A 527 29.56 -5.69 -27.49
N TYR A 528 28.81 -4.63 -27.68
CA TYR A 528 27.77 -4.16 -26.73
C TYR A 528 26.49 -3.89 -27.47
N LEU A 529 25.35 -4.18 -26.89
CA LEU A 529 24.03 -3.77 -27.35
C LEU A 529 23.15 -3.49 -26.17
N TRP A 530 22.96 -2.23 -25.86
CA TRP A 530 22.08 -1.78 -24.80
C TRP A 530 20.61 -1.90 -25.20
N ASN A 531 19.74 -2.06 -24.24
CA ASN A 531 18.29 -2.02 -24.47
C ASN A 531 17.81 -0.65 -25.02
N THR A 532 18.63 0.38 -24.99
CA THR A 532 18.42 1.68 -25.65
C THR A 532 18.76 1.65 -27.14
N GLY A 533 19.43 0.62 -27.63
CA GLY A 533 19.97 0.49 -28.98
C GLY A 533 21.40 0.99 -29.15
N ASP A 534 22.02 1.51 -28.09
CA ASP A 534 23.43 1.93 -28.11
C ASP A 534 24.36 0.71 -28.19
N THR A 535 25.56 0.90 -28.81
CA THR A 535 26.55 -0.15 -28.98
C THR A 535 27.92 0.21 -28.38
N THR A 536 27.99 1.19 -27.53
CA THR A 536 29.21 1.63 -26.84
C THR A 536 29.34 0.94 -25.47
N ALA A 537 30.55 0.82 -24.95
CA ALA A 537 30.82 0.21 -23.65
C ALA A 537 30.14 0.96 -22.50
N ASN A 538 29.90 2.26 -22.67
CA ASN A 538 29.23 3.11 -21.67
C ASN A 538 28.15 3.93 -22.35
N ILE A 539 27.04 4.16 -21.65
CA ILE A 539 25.94 5.03 -22.07
C ILE A 539 25.73 6.16 -21.07
N LEU A 540 25.36 7.33 -21.57
CA LEU A 540 24.96 8.46 -20.74
C LEU A 540 23.43 8.42 -20.53
N VAL A 541 23.01 8.21 -19.29
CA VAL A 541 21.60 8.11 -18.92
C VAL A 541 21.09 9.46 -18.44
N THR A 542 19.98 9.90 -19.03
CA THR A 542 19.30 11.17 -18.74
C THR A 542 17.80 11.02 -18.50
N ALA A 543 17.30 9.80 -18.33
CA ALA A 543 15.88 9.50 -18.08
C ALA A 543 15.74 8.33 -17.10
N SER A 544 14.60 8.28 -16.37
CA SER A 544 14.25 7.10 -15.59
C SER A 544 14.09 5.89 -16.49
N GLY A 545 14.58 4.76 -16.02
CA GLY A 545 14.47 3.50 -16.77
C GLY A 545 15.32 2.42 -16.16
N THR A 546 15.14 1.22 -16.67
CA THR A 546 15.96 0.07 -16.35
C THR A 546 16.87 -0.19 -17.53
N TYR A 547 18.16 -0.19 -17.29
CA TYR A 547 19.19 -0.30 -18.30
C TYR A 547 19.87 -1.65 -18.19
N LYS A 548 19.98 -2.33 -19.31
CA LYS A 548 20.70 -3.59 -19.45
C LYS A 548 21.47 -3.62 -20.76
N VAL A 549 22.57 -4.34 -20.77
CA VAL A 549 23.41 -4.51 -21.97
C VAL A 549 23.56 -5.98 -22.31
N THR A 550 23.42 -6.31 -23.58
CA THR A 550 23.88 -7.59 -24.14
C THR A 550 25.33 -7.38 -24.61
N ILE A 551 26.23 -8.19 -24.07
CA ILE A 551 27.64 -8.17 -24.47
C ILE A 551 27.97 -9.43 -25.27
N THR A 552 29.07 -9.37 -26.02
CA THR A 552 29.66 -10.55 -26.72
C THR A 552 31.15 -10.57 -26.41
N ASN A 553 31.65 -11.71 -25.91
CA ASN A 553 33.07 -11.90 -25.64
C ASN A 553 33.90 -12.24 -26.90
N SER A 554 35.20 -12.50 -26.73
CA SER A 554 36.11 -12.87 -27.84
C SER A 554 35.78 -14.21 -28.51
N GLU A 555 35.07 -15.08 -27.80
CA GLU A 555 34.67 -16.41 -28.25
C GLU A 555 33.33 -16.42 -28.98
N GLY A 556 32.65 -15.28 -29.02
CA GLY A 556 31.33 -15.12 -29.60
C GLY A 556 30.17 -15.37 -28.67
N CYS A 557 30.45 -15.69 -27.39
CA CYS A 557 29.42 -15.93 -26.39
C CYS A 557 28.77 -14.64 -25.94
N THR A 558 27.46 -14.65 -25.83
CA THR A 558 26.67 -13.48 -25.40
C THR A 558 26.21 -13.61 -23.94
N ALA A 559 26.17 -12.51 -23.25
CA ALA A 559 25.52 -12.40 -21.94
C ALA A 559 24.67 -11.15 -21.88
N ILE A 560 23.66 -11.17 -21.03
CA ILE A 560 22.83 -10.00 -20.70
C ILE A 560 23.13 -9.64 -19.26
N SER A 561 23.43 -8.38 -19.00
CA SER A 561 23.67 -7.90 -17.65
C SER A 561 22.40 -7.95 -16.81
N ASN A 562 22.56 -8.08 -15.50
CA ASN A 562 21.49 -7.70 -14.57
C ASN A 562 21.02 -6.27 -14.86
N PRO A 563 19.73 -5.99 -14.73
CA PRO A 563 19.20 -4.66 -14.97
C PRO A 563 19.68 -3.68 -13.90
N LEU A 564 20.11 -2.49 -14.32
CA LEU A 564 20.42 -1.38 -13.44
C LEU A 564 19.34 -0.31 -13.55
N ALA A 565 18.61 -0.11 -12.48
CA ALA A 565 17.57 0.92 -12.44
C ALA A 565 18.17 2.30 -12.18
N VAL A 566 17.78 3.28 -13.01
CA VAL A 566 18.05 4.70 -12.79
C VAL A 566 16.74 5.40 -12.59
N HIS A 567 16.62 6.10 -11.48
CA HIS A 567 15.42 6.83 -11.11
C HIS A 567 15.66 8.33 -11.19
N TYR A 568 14.81 9.02 -11.94
CA TYR A 568 14.74 10.48 -11.89
C TYR A 568 13.64 10.85 -10.91
N ASP A 569 14.03 11.52 -9.83
CA ASP A 569 13.06 12.06 -8.89
C ASP A 569 12.34 13.24 -9.54
N PRO A 570 11.04 13.14 -9.84
CA PRO A 570 10.29 14.30 -10.26
C PRO A 570 10.27 15.30 -9.11
N ILE A 571 10.37 16.60 -9.44
CA ILE A 571 10.25 17.68 -8.46
C ILE A 571 8.92 17.49 -7.73
N GLN A 572 8.94 16.97 -6.51
CA GLN A 572 7.77 16.85 -5.67
C GLN A 572 7.64 18.11 -4.83
N ILE A 573 6.83 19.06 -5.32
CA ILE A 573 6.46 20.22 -4.53
C ILE A 573 5.52 19.75 -3.43
N PRO A 574 5.86 19.94 -2.13
CA PRO A 574 5.00 19.52 -1.06
C PRO A 574 3.65 20.25 -1.10
N SER A 575 2.58 19.56 -0.82
CA SER A 575 1.26 20.11 -0.63
C SER A 575 0.98 20.30 0.87
N ILE A 576 0.18 21.32 1.19
CA ILE A 576 -0.33 21.54 2.55
C ILE A 576 -1.83 21.28 2.53
N GLU A 577 -2.28 20.44 3.45
CA GLU A 577 -3.68 20.20 3.74
C GLU A 577 -4.04 20.82 5.10
N ALA A 578 -5.13 21.57 5.15
CA ALA A 578 -5.70 22.05 6.40
C ALA A 578 -6.74 21.03 6.88
N LEU A 579 -6.58 20.49 8.07
CA LEU A 579 -7.48 19.47 8.62
C LEU A 579 -8.80 20.04 9.19
N SER A 580 -8.96 21.37 9.15
CA SER A 580 -10.19 22.09 9.48
C SER A 580 -10.19 23.42 8.76
N ASP A 581 -11.25 24.21 8.95
CA ASP A 581 -11.39 25.50 8.29
C ASP A 581 -10.20 26.43 8.52
N THR A 582 -9.77 27.10 7.46
CA THR A 582 -8.64 28.05 7.48
C THR A 582 -9.05 29.43 7.97
N THR A 583 -10.35 29.68 8.14
CA THR A 583 -10.92 30.88 8.75
C THR A 583 -11.71 30.49 9.98
N PHE A 584 -11.30 30.95 11.14
CA PHE A 584 -11.90 30.57 12.42
C PHE A 584 -11.75 31.68 13.46
N CYS A 585 -12.46 31.54 14.57
CA CYS A 585 -12.43 32.56 15.65
C CYS A 585 -11.19 32.44 16.54
N ALA A 586 -10.74 33.54 17.10
CA ALA A 586 -9.69 33.63 18.11
C ALA A 586 -9.95 32.63 19.25
N GLY A 587 -8.91 31.94 19.70
CA GLY A 587 -9.00 30.81 20.64
C GLY A 587 -9.15 29.45 19.98
N GLY A 588 -9.46 29.37 18.68
CA GLY A 588 -9.39 28.17 17.85
C GLY A 588 -8.01 27.92 17.27
N GLN A 589 -7.82 26.76 16.63
CA GLN A 589 -6.62 26.43 15.89
C GLN A 589 -6.96 25.51 14.71
N VAL A 590 -6.14 25.52 13.70
CA VAL A 590 -6.14 24.60 12.57
C VAL A 590 -4.84 23.80 12.56
N VAL A 591 -4.92 22.51 12.22
CA VAL A 591 -3.75 21.70 11.98
C VAL A 591 -3.47 21.71 10.48
N LEU A 592 -2.27 22.12 10.10
CA LEU A 592 -1.75 22.04 8.74
C LEU A 592 -0.89 20.81 8.64
N ASN A 593 -1.15 19.97 7.64
CA ASN A 593 -0.44 18.72 7.37
C ASN A 593 0.25 18.80 6.02
N SER A 594 1.54 18.48 5.98
CA SER A 594 2.31 18.40 4.73
C SER A 594 2.17 17.00 4.12
N SER A 595 2.24 16.90 2.79
CA SER A 595 2.51 15.62 2.12
C SER A 595 3.74 14.95 2.70
N GLU A 596 3.80 13.61 2.62
CA GLU A 596 4.86 12.81 3.24
C GLU A 596 6.25 13.14 2.66
N ALA A 597 7.23 13.31 3.52
CA ALA A 597 8.63 13.59 3.16
C ALA A 597 9.57 13.21 4.31
N PRO A 598 10.87 12.95 4.01
CA PRO A 598 11.86 12.59 5.03
C PRO A 598 12.11 13.67 6.10
N SER A 599 11.95 14.93 5.78
CA SER A 599 12.07 16.04 6.75
C SER A 599 11.32 17.28 6.28
N TYR A 600 10.99 18.14 7.22
CA TYR A 600 10.17 19.33 7.03
C TYR A 600 10.82 20.55 7.67
N LEU A 601 10.53 21.71 7.12
CA LEU A 601 10.81 23.01 7.74
C LEU A 601 9.68 23.97 7.36
N TRP A 602 8.81 24.25 8.32
CA TRP A 602 7.74 25.21 8.14
C TRP A 602 8.25 26.66 8.21
N SER A 603 7.49 27.56 7.60
CA SER A 603 7.77 29.00 7.67
C SER A 603 7.82 29.56 9.09
N THR A 604 7.28 28.85 10.05
CA THR A 604 7.26 29.13 11.49
C THR A 604 8.46 28.54 12.23
N GLY A 605 9.23 27.65 11.59
CA GLY A 605 10.44 27.02 12.11
C GLY A 605 10.28 25.62 12.66
N GLU A 606 9.06 25.07 12.73
CA GLU A 606 8.81 23.68 13.13
C GLU A 606 9.30 22.71 12.05
N THR A 607 9.64 21.48 12.51
CA THR A 607 10.20 20.42 11.65
C THR A 607 9.36 19.14 11.63
N THR A 608 8.14 19.21 12.15
CA THR A 608 7.19 18.09 12.13
C THR A 608 6.36 18.09 10.85
N GLN A 609 5.82 16.93 10.45
CA GLN A 609 4.94 16.84 9.29
C GLN A 609 3.70 17.73 9.42
N SER A 610 3.19 17.89 10.63
CA SER A 610 2.01 18.69 10.92
C SER A 610 2.35 19.77 11.97
N ILE A 611 1.72 20.94 11.82
CA ILE A 611 1.78 22.03 12.78
C ILE A 611 0.38 22.50 13.16
N ALA A 612 0.22 22.99 14.40
CA ALA A 612 -1.01 23.61 14.84
C ALA A 612 -0.87 25.15 14.78
N VAL A 613 -1.78 25.80 14.08
CA VAL A 613 -1.73 27.23 13.82
C VAL A 613 -2.94 27.92 14.43
N ASN A 614 -2.72 29.01 15.17
CA ASN A 614 -3.73 29.81 15.85
C ASN A 614 -3.61 31.32 15.59
N GLN A 615 -2.82 31.71 14.61
CA GLN A 615 -2.62 33.13 14.23
C GLN A 615 -2.86 33.30 12.74
N SER A 616 -3.38 34.47 12.36
CA SER A 616 -3.51 34.86 10.94
C SER A 616 -2.13 34.99 10.30
N GLY A 617 -1.99 34.42 9.09
CA GLY A 617 -0.73 34.50 8.36
C GLY A 617 -0.73 33.60 7.11
N GLN A 618 0.38 33.64 6.38
CA GLN A 618 0.68 32.74 5.27
C GLN A 618 1.67 31.69 5.77
N TYR A 619 1.34 30.44 5.62
CA TYR A 619 2.13 29.32 6.08
C TYR A 619 2.59 28.49 4.89
N SER A 620 3.86 28.16 4.85
CA SER A 620 4.45 27.30 3.85
C SER A 620 5.38 26.30 4.51
N VAL A 621 5.61 25.17 3.86
CA VAL A 621 6.54 24.15 4.31
C VAL A 621 7.58 23.90 3.23
N ALA A 622 8.85 23.81 3.63
CA ALA A 622 9.90 23.23 2.83
C ALA A 622 10.01 21.75 3.22
N ALA A 623 9.86 20.84 2.26
CA ALA A 623 10.00 19.42 2.49
C ALA A 623 11.21 18.85 1.73
N GLN A 624 11.92 17.92 2.35
CA GLN A 624 13.08 17.28 1.77
C GLN A 624 12.62 16.24 0.75
N GLY A 625 12.84 16.51 -0.53
CA GLY A 625 12.88 15.49 -1.56
C GLY A 625 14.25 14.80 -1.62
N LEU A 626 14.41 13.77 -2.42
CA LEU A 626 15.70 13.10 -2.59
C LEU A 626 16.80 14.06 -3.07
N CYS A 627 16.46 15.06 -3.85
CA CYS A 627 17.42 15.97 -4.50
C CYS A 627 17.59 17.32 -3.84
N ALA A 628 16.58 17.86 -3.21
CA ALA A 628 16.59 19.18 -2.59
C ALA A 628 15.37 19.37 -1.68
N MET A 629 15.38 20.45 -0.90
CA MET A 629 14.18 20.93 -0.24
C MET A 629 13.34 21.75 -1.22
N PHE A 630 12.05 21.44 -1.31
CA PHE A 630 11.08 22.15 -2.14
C PHE A 630 10.06 22.84 -1.25
N ASN A 631 9.70 24.06 -1.63
CA ASN A 631 8.70 24.82 -0.89
C ASN A 631 7.30 24.59 -1.47
N SER A 632 6.33 24.41 -0.58
CA SER A 632 4.92 24.43 -0.94
C SER A 632 4.45 25.80 -1.41
N ALA A 633 3.33 25.84 -2.10
CA ALA A 633 2.53 27.05 -2.15
C ALA A 633 2.12 27.44 -0.71
N PRO A 634 2.07 28.75 -0.37
CA PRO A 634 1.62 29.18 0.95
C PRO A 634 0.11 28.98 1.09
N ILE A 635 -0.33 28.55 2.27
CA ILE A 635 -1.73 28.50 2.68
C ILE A 635 -2.04 29.68 3.61
N GLY A 636 -3.12 30.40 3.36
CA GLY A 636 -3.57 31.51 4.17
C GLY A 636 -4.46 31.08 5.33
N ILE A 637 -4.14 31.51 6.53
CA ILE A 637 -4.96 31.32 7.72
C ILE A 637 -5.51 32.66 8.17
N ASN A 638 -6.80 32.74 8.45
CA ASN A 638 -7.48 33.94 8.88
C ASN A 638 -8.16 33.72 10.23
N VAL A 639 -7.63 34.37 11.28
CA VAL A 639 -8.20 34.28 12.63
C VAL A 639 -9.01 35.53 12.89
N LEU A 640 -10.28 35.39 13.12
CA LEU A 640 -11.24 36.44 13.36
C LEU A 640 -11.45 36.63 14.86
N SER A 641 -11.70 37.84 15.31
CA SER A 641 -11.94 38.13 16.73
C SER A 641 -13.09 39.12 16.89
N ALA A 642 -14.13 38.73 17.63
CA ALA A 642 -15.17 39.69 18.01
C ALA A 642 -14.61 40.74 18.97
N PRO A 643 -14.85 42.04 18.72
CA PRO A 643 -14.46 43.09 19.66
C PRO A 643 -15.21 42.91 20.99
N LEU A 644 -14.54 43.25 22.10
CA LEU A 644 -15.16 43.21 23.42
C LEU A 644 -16.32 44.22 23.44
N PRO A 645 -17.47 43.88 24.06
CA PRO A 645 -18.55 44.84 24.27
C PRO A 645 -18.12 45.94 25.26
N THR A 646 -18.70 47.12 25.19
CA THR A 646 -18.49 48.15 26.19
C THR A 646 -19.74 48.32 27.01
N VAL A 647 -19.60 48.52 28.32
CA VAL A 647 -20.71 48.68 29.26
C VAL A 647 -20.29 49.58 30.44
N MET A 648 -21.19 50.38 30.93
CA MET A 648 -20.94 51.18 32.12
C MET A 648 -21.50 50.51 33.35
N PRO A 649 -20.75 50.47 34.46
CA PRO A 649 -21.26 50.02 35.74
C PRO A 649 -22.37 50.96 36.24
N ASP A 650 -23.28 50.45 37.03
CA ASP A 650 -24.37 51.22 37.62
C ASP A 650 -24.34 51.15 39.16
N THR A 651 -25.05 52.08 39.80
CA THR A 651 -25.18 52.08 41.23
C THR A 651 -26.65 52.30 41.59
N VAL A 652 -27.19 51.41 42.41
CA VAL A 652 -28.60 51.42 42.86
C VAL A 652 -28.67 51.37 44.36
N ILE A 653 -29.81 51.74 44.89
CA ILE A 653 -30.11 51.60 46.33
C ILE A 653 -30.66 50.17 46.55
N VAL A 654 -30.51 49.69 47.81
CA VAL A 654 -31.04 48.37 48.17
C VAL A 654 -32.51 48.26 47.80
N GLY A 655 -32.87 47.21 47.06
CA GLY A 655 -34.23 46.94 46.59
C GLY A 655 -34.57 47.56 45.22
N GLU A 656 -33.69 48.29 44.58
CA GLU A 656 -33.89 48.81 43.22
C GLU A 656 -33.24 47.92 42.15
N SER A 657 -33.78 48.03 40.93
CA SER A 657 -33.25 47.37 39.73
C SER A 657 -32.29 48.29 38.97
N ALA A 658 -31.23 47.77 38.47
CA ALA A 658 -30.31 48.49 37.55
C ALA A 658 -30.69 48.24 36.08
N THR A 659 -30.38 49.23 35.23
CA THR A 659 -30.51 49.09 33.78
C THR A 659 -29.11 49.23 33.18
N LEU A 660 -28.52 48.14 32.77
CA LEU A 660 -27.21 48.09 32.10
C LEU A 660 -27.38 48.18 30.61
N ILE A 661 -26.67 49.08 29.97
CA ILE A 661 -26.67 49.26 28.51
C ILE A 661 -25.26 49.02 28.02
N ALA A 662 -25.13 48.06 27.11
CA ALA A 662 -23.88 47.72 26.45
C ALA A 662 -23.90 48.13 24.98
N THR A 663 -22.72 48.24 24.40
CA THR A 663 -22.54 48.42 22.95
C THR A 663 -21.76 47.25 22.40
N GLY A 664 -22.27 46.68 21.34
CA GLY A 664 -21.71 45.52 20.61
C GLY A 664 -22.60 45.23 19.43
N GLU A 665 -22.22 44.28 18.58
CA GLU A 665 -23.00 43.88 17.43
C GLU A 665 -24.20 43.01 17.86
N GLN A 666 -23.91 41.96 18.62
CA GLN A 666 -24.93 41.12 19.29
C GLN A 666 -24.47 40.83 20.71
N VAL A 667 -25.00 41.60 21.68
CA VAL A 667 -24.62 41.46 23.09
C VAL A 667 -25.44 40.37 23.77
N THR A 668 -24.77 39.51 24.53
CA THR A 668 -25.38 38.45 25.35
C THR A 668 -24.91 38.62 26.80
N TRP A 669 -25.86 38.62 27.75
CA TRP A 669 -25.67 38.81 29.17
C TRP A 669 -25.74 37.49 29.96
N TYR A 670 -24.86 37.33 30.94
CA TYR A 670 -24.76 36.15 31.80
C TYR A 670 -24.70 36.49 33.27
N PRO A 671 -25.21 35.57 34.16
CA PRO A 671 -25.17 35.79 35.60
C PRO A 671 -23.77 35.61 36.18
N THR A 672 -22.89 34.80 35.55
CA THR A 672 -21.51 34.55 35.96
C THR A 672 -20.63 34.43 34.74
N GLU A 673 -19.30 34.47 34.91
CA GLU A 673 -18.32 34.28 33.84
C GLU A 673 -18.48 32.99 33.07
N THR A 674 -18.81 31.89 33.76
CA THR A 674 -18.89 30.55 33.22
C THR A 674 -20.31 30.04 32.99
N ALA A 675 -21.35 30.86 33.21
CA ALA A 675 -22.72 30.45 33.08
C ALA A 675 -23.03 30.01 31.63
N GLN A 676 -23.70 28.87 31.47
CA GLN A 676 -24.11 28.36 30.15
C GLN A 676 -25.37 29.06 29.63
N ASN A 677 -26.27 29.48 30.52
CA ASN A 677 -27.52 30.13 30.15
C ASN A 677 -27.41 31.63 30.19
N ALA A 678 -27.79 32.26 29.10
CA ALA A 678 -27.88 33.71 29.02
C ALA A 678 -29.06 34.28 29.82
N LEU A 679 -28.92 35.47 30.36
CA LEU A 679 -29.97 36.26 30.97
C LEU A 679 -30.78 37.05 29.92
N ALA A 680 -30.08 37.58 28.95
CA ALA A 680 -30.66 38.34 27.84
C ALA A 680 -29.70 38.33 26.63
N ALA A 681 -30.25 38.44 25.44
CA ALA A 681 -29.51 38.56 24.17
C ALA A 681 -29.97 39.84 23.45
N ASN A 682 -29.56 40.94 24.00
CA ASN A 682 -29.80 42.27 23.47
C ASN A 682 -28.84 43.29 24.16
N ASP A 683 -28.83 44.53 23.73
CA ASP A 683 -27.95 45.59 24.25
C ASP A 683 -28.26 46.06 25.68
N THR A 684 -29.40 45.68 26.21
CA THR A 684 -29.89 46.20 27.49
C THR A 684 -30.27 45.09 28.46
N LEU A 685 -29.69 45.08 29.67
CA LEU A 685 -30.10 44.18 30.74
C LEU A 685 -30.78 44.99 31.87
N VAL A 686 -32.00 44.66 32.19
CA VAL A 686 -32.69 45.14 33.42
C VAL A 686 -32.54 44.06 34.48
N THR A 687 -31.83 44.36 35.56
CA THR A 687 -31.61 43.42 36.65
C THR A 687 -32.88 43.23 37.50
N PRO A 688 -33.03 42.16 38.23
CA PRO A 688 -33.96 42.08 39.33
C PRO A 688 -33.62 43.15 40.38
N ALA A 689 -34.55 43.44 41.33
CA ALA A 689 -34.27 44.27 42.47
C ALA A 689 -33.08 43.68 43.24
N LEU A 690 -32.02 44.43 43.44
CA LEU A 690 -30.78 43.95 44.02
C LEU A 690 -30.68 44.32 45.48
N THR A 691 -30.28 43.33 46.30
CA THR A 691 -30.07 43.52 47.74
C THR A 691 -28.58 43.62 48.12
N GLU A 692 -27.70 43.24 47.19
CA GLU A 692 -26.26 43.26 47.36
C GLU A 692 -25.57 43.62 46.03
N THR A 693 -24.33 44.10 46.12
CA THR A 693 -23.52 44.42 44.94
C THR A 693 -23.35 43.12 44.10
N THR A 694 -23.74 43.19 42.82
CA THR A 694 -23.81 42.01 41.92
C THR A 694 -23.04 42.31 40.64
N THR A 695 -22.21 41.34 40.22
CA THR A 695 -21.49 41.37 38.95
C THR A 695 -22.20 40.52 37.91
N TYR A 696 -22.44 41.12 36.76
CA TYR A 696 -22.94 40.44 35.55
C TYR A 696 -21.82 40.38 34.53
N TRP A 697 -21.94 39.43 33.60
CA TRP A 697 -20.96 39.24 32.56
C TRP A 697 -21.64 39.39 31.20
N LEU A 698 -20.91 39.83 30.20
CA LEU A 698 -21.43 39.98 28.86
C LEU A 698 -20.39 39.67 27.81
N SER A 699 -20.82 39.12 26.67
CA SER A 699 -20.02 38.91 25.47
C SER A 699 -20.68 39.58 24.27
N ASN A 700 -19.87 39.82 23.22
CA ASN A 700 -20.34 40.28 21.92
C ASN A 700 -20.15 39.18 20.88
N THR A 701 -21.12 38.91 20.05
CA THR A 701 -21.01 38.06 18.89
C THR A 701 -20.92 38.92 17.64
N SER A 702 -19.88 38.70 16.84
CA SER A 702 -19.72 39.34 15.52
C SER A 702 -19.86 38.28 14.44
N ILE A 703 -20.67 38.58 13.43
CA ILE A 703 -20.86 37.72 12.26
C ILE A 703 -20.00 38.29 11.14
N TYR A 704 -18.99 37.50 10.75
CA TYR A 704 -18.16 37.81 9.58
C TYR A 704 -18.85 37.18 8.37
N GLY A 705 -19.66 37.98 7.70
CA GLY A 705 -20.33 37.61 6.46
C GLY A 705 -19.40 37.80 5.28
N THR A 706 -19.68 37.10 4.21
CA THR A 706 -18.89 37.07 2.99
C THR A 706 -19.18 38.24 2.08
N PRO A 707 -18.19 38.94 1.56
CA PRO A 707 -18.38 39.61 0.26
C PRO A 707 -18.54 38.54 -0.80
N SER A 708 -19.47 38.70 -1.71
CA SER A 708 -19.51 37.86 -2.92
C SER A 708 -18.42 38.30 -3.89
N ASP A 709 -17.64 37.31 -4.32
CA ASP A 709 -16.67 37.47 -5.41
C ASP A 709 -17.24 36.94 -6.71
N PHE A 710 -16.65 37.36 -7.83
CA PHE A 710 -17.08 36.92 -9.15
C PHE A 710 -15.93 36.31 -9.93
N VAL A 711 -16.20 35.16 -10.59
CA VAL A 711 -15.23 34.42 -11.39
C VAL A 711 -15.82 33.92 -12.70
N GLY A 712 -14.97 33.66 -13.68
CA GLY A 712 -15.35 33.20 -14.98
C GLY A 712 -15.62 34.34 -15.98
N MET A 713 -15.90 34.00 -17.22
CA MET A 713 -16.19 34.94 -18.27
C MET A 713 -17.43 35.75 -17.97
N VAL A 714 -17.39 37.06 -18.01
CA VAL A 714 -18.47 37.95 -17.51
C VAL A 714 -19.70 37.92 -18.41
N ASN A 715 -19.50 37.84 -19.76
CA ASN A 715 -20.56 37.86 -20.73
C ASN A 715 -20.29 36.89 -21.89
N HIS A 716 -21.31 36.51 -22.58
CA HIS A 716 -21.18 35.77 -23.82
C HIS A 716 -20.53 36.63 -24.93
N GLU A 717 -19.50 36.05 -25.59
CA GLU A 717 -18.82 36.64 -26.73
C GLU A 717 -18.73 35.64 -27.89
N GLY A 718 -18.73 36.12 -29.11
CA GLY A 718 -18.59 35.32 -30.34
C GLY A 718 -19.89 34.95 -31.04
N SER A 719 -19.86 33.84 -31.76
CA SER A 719 -20.97 33.39 -32.60
C SER A 719 -22.21 33.01 -31.77
N PRO A 720 -23.44 33.33 -32.21
CA PRO A 720 -24.66 33.03 -31.47
C PRO A 720 -25.07 31.56 -31.48
N LEU A 721 -24.34 30.67 -32.17
CA LEU A 721 -24.76 29.29 -32.35
C LEU A 721 -24.50 28.41 -31.12
N SER A 722 -25.59 27.93 -30.52
CA SER A 722 -25.56 26.72 -29.68
C SER A 722 -25.54 25.50 -30.60
N GLY A 723 -24.50 24.64 -30.50
CA GLY A 723 -24.51 23.35 -31.22
C GLY A 723 -25.73 22.52 -30.89
N ASN A 724 -26.28 21.83 -31.87
CA ASN A 724 -27.58 21.14 -31.69
C ASN A 724 -27.47 19.79 -30.99
N THR A 725 -26.27 19.26 -30.77
CA THR A 725 -26.08 17.86 -30.27
C THR A 725 -25.09 17.73 -29.10
N TYR A 726 -24.28 18.74 -28.83
CA TYR A 726 -23.26 18.67 -27.80
C TYR A 726 -23.71 19.34 -26.50
N ASN A 727 -23.54 18.62 -25.38
CA ASN A 727 -23.71 19.13 -24.03
C ASN A 727 -22.32 19.35 -23.42
N GLY A 728 -21.94 20.63 -23.27
CA GLY A 728 -20.67 21.00 -22.68
C GLY A 728 -20.78 21.41 -21.21
N GLY A 729 -19.63 21.72 -20.64
CA GLY A 729 -19.53 22.23 -19.27
C GLY A 729 -18.21 22.90 -19.02
N LEU A 730 -17.99 23.36 -17.80
CA LEU A 730 -16.76 23.98 -17.34
C LEU A 730 -16.09 23.09 -16.32
N ILE A 731 -14.80 22.83 -16.52
CA ILE A 731 -13.93 22.04 -15.64
C ILE A 731 -13.17 23.01 -14.75
N PHE A 732 -13.22 22.76 -13.44
CA PHE A 732 -12.62 23.65 -12.47
C PHE A 732 -12.08 22.92 -11.24
N ASP A 733 -11.13 23.53 -10.56
CA ASP A 733 -10.61 23.10 -9.26
C ASP A 733 -11.16 24.01 -8.16
N CYS A 734 -11.55 23.43 -7.04
CA CYS A 734 -11.91 24.12 -5.82
C CYS A 734 -10.84 23.86 -4.75
N PHE A 735 -10.18 24.92 -4.28
CA PHE A 735 -9.12 24.85 -3.28
C PHE A 735 -9.63 25.16 -1.86
N THR A 736 -10.70 25.99 -1.76
CA THR A 736 -11.40 26.31 -0.52
C THR A 736 -12.88 26.18 -0.76
N PRO A 737 -13.66 25.50 0.11
CA PRO A 737 -15.09 25.34 -0.08
C PRO A 737 -15.81 26.70 -0.19
N PHE A 738 -16.76 26.77 -1.10
CA PHE A 738 -17.57 27.98 -1.30
C PHE A 738 -18.97 27.63 -1.75
N ILE A 739 -19.86 28.60 -1.72
CA ILE A 739 -21.20 28.49 -2.28
C ILE A 739 -21.19 29.15 -3.66
N LEU A 740 -21.47 28.36 -4.72
CA LEU A 740 -21.81 28.92 -6.04
C LEU A 740 -23.23 29.41 -6.00
N ALA A 741 -23.39 30.65 -5.60
CA ALA A 741 -24.72 31.25 -5.36
C ALA A 741 -25.49 31.39 -6.67
N LYS A 742 -24.86 32.01 -7.68
CA LYS A 742 -25.53 32.33 -8.96
C LYS A 742 -24.56 32.21 -10.14
N THR A 743 -25.16 32.00 -11.30
CA THR A 743 -24.47 32.10 -12.59
C THR A 743 -25.37 32.73 -13.66
N LYS A 744 -24.76 33.37 -14.62
CA LYS A 744 -25.44 33.97 -15.76
C LYS A 744 -25.48 33.00 -16.93
N VAL A 745 -26.62 32.83 -17.56
CA VAL A 745 -26.80 32.02 -18.75
C VAL A 745 -27.51 32.80 -19.85
N VAL A 746 -27.29 32.45 -21.11
CA VAL A 746 -27.93 33.06 -22.28
C VAL A 746 -28.52 31.94 -23.13
N THR A 747 -29.81 32.10 -23.54
CA THR A 747 -30.50 31.11 -24.35
C THR A 747 -31.44 31.69 -25.36
N GLU A 748 -31.64 31.01 -26.48
CA GLU A 748 -32.65 31.32 -27.51
C GLU A 748 -33.93 30.44 -27.39
N ALA A 749 -33.89 29.45 -26.50
CA ALA A 749 -35.03 28.53 -26.31
C ALA A 749 -35.45 28.50 -24.82
N ALA A 750 -36.65 28.88 -24.51
CA ALA A 750 -37.21 28.71 -23.18
C ALA A 750 -37.43 27.23 -22.88
N GLY A 751 -37.23 26.82 -21.63
CA GLY A 751 -37.53 25.44 -21.19
C GLY A 751 -36.79 25.05 -19.90
N VAL A 752 -37.07 23.84 -19.44
CA VAL A 752 -36.50 23.31 -18.24
C VAL A 752 -35.09 22.71 -18.54
N ARG A 753 -34.14 23.02 -17.67
CA ARG A 753 -32.81 22.39 -17.61
C ARG A 753 -32.56 21.86 -16.22
N LYS A 754 -31.80 20.77 -16.14
CA LYS A 754 -31.21 20.33 -14.89
C LYS A 754 -29.72 20.64 -14.97
N ILE A 755 -29.23 21.47 -14.07
CA ILE A 755 -27.82 21.82 -13.96
C ILE A 755 -27.21 20.90 -12.91
N ASP A 756 -26.11 20.25 -13.25
CA ASP A 756 -25.44 19.27 -12.43
C ASP A 756 -24.00 19.73 -12.12
N LEU A 757 -23.61 19.58 -10.87
CA LEU A 757 -22.23 19.58 -10.41
C LEU A 757 -21.75 18.14 -10.30
N LEU A 758 -20.69 17.80 -10.98
CA LEU A 758 -20.13 16.44 -11.02
C LEU A 758 -18.72 16.44 -10.41
N ALA A 759 -18.38 15.31 -9.78
CA ALA A 759 -16.99 15.00 -9.41
C ALA A 759 -16.18 14.55 -10.64
N ASP A 760 -14.88 14.42 -10.50
CA ASP A 760 -13.95 13.96 -11.55
C ASP A 760 -14.28 12.56 -12.10
N ASN A 761 -14.82 11.69 -11.25
CA ASN A 761 -15.28 10.34 -11.62
C ASN A 761 -16.66 10.31 -12.32
N GLY A 762 -17.30 11.48 -12.47
CA GLY A 762 -18.61 11.65 -13.10
C GLY A 762 -19.82 11.48 -12.18
N ASP A 763 -19.62 11.28 -10.88
CA ASP A 763 -20.71 11.23 -9.90
C ASP A 763 -21.36 12.60 -9.72
N VAL A 764 -22.69 12.64 -9.64
CA VAL A 764 -23.45 13.86 -9.42
C VAL A 764 -23.38 14.26 -7.95
N LEU A 765 -22.66 15.33 -7.64
CA LEU A 765 -22.56 15.88 -6.28
C LEU A 765 -23.82 16.67 -5.92
N GLN A 766 -24.27 17.53 -6.80
CA GLN A 766 -25.48 18.36 -6.62
C GLN A 766 -26.20 18.60 -7.94
N SER A 767 -27.50 18.88 -7.87
CA SER A 767 -28.32 19.14 -9.03
C SER A 767 -29.38 20.20 -8.76
N LYS A 768 -29.69 21.00 -9.77
CA LYS A 768 -30.82 21.94 -9.71
C LYS A 768 -31.59 21.97 -11.00
N THR A 769 -32.91 21.70 -10.93
CA THR A 769 -33.81 21.80 -12.07
C THR A 769 -34.44 23.15 -12.06
N ILE A 770 -34.37 23.87 -13.21
CA ILE A 770 -34.86 25.25 -13.35
C ILE A 770 -35.40 25.49 -14.74
N HIS A 771 -36.46 26.29 -14.82
CA HIS A 771 -36.95 26.80 -16.09
C HIS A 771 -36.25 28.13 -16.47
N ILE A 772 -35.57 28.15 -17.62
CA ILE A 772 -34.81 29.29 -18.11
C ILE A 772 -35.58 29.90 -19.28
N PRO A 773 -35.99 31.20 -19.19
CA PRO A 773 -36.68 31.92 -20.29
C PRO A 773 -35.70 32.30 -21.40
N ILE A 774 -36.22 32.71 -22.56
CA ILE A 774 -35.41 33.23 -23.65
C ILE A 774 -34.69 34.52 -23.22
N GLY A 775 -33.42 34.67 -23.63
CA GLY A 775 -32.59 35.85 -23.35
C GLY A 775 -31.52 35.52 -22.34
N THR A 776 -31.09 36.55 -21.62
CA THR A 776 -30.09 36.45 -20.54
C THR A 776 -30.85 36.28 -19.21
N SER A 777 -30.44 35.29 -18.45
CA SER A 777 -30.98 35.03 -17.11
C SER A 777 -29.86 34.85 -16.10
N ILE A 778 -30.06 35.30 -14.88
CA ILE A 778 -29.29 34.91 -13.73
C ILE A 778 -29.97 33.71 -13.08
N VAL A 779 -29.24 32.65 -12.86
CA VAL A 779 -29.71 31.40 -12.30
C VAL A 779 -29.17 31.27 -10.89
N ASP A 780 -30.05 31.22 -9.89
CA ASP A 780 -29.67 30.92 -8.52
C ASP A 780 -29.37 29.42 -8.45
N LEU A 781 -28.14 29.05 -8.13
CA LEU A 781 -27.72 27.65 -7.93
C LEU A 781 -27.73 27.28 -6.44
N ASN A 782 -27.03 28.04 -5.63
CA ASN A 782 -26.74 27.78 -4.22
C ASN A 782 -26.15 26.37 -4.03
N PHE A 783 -25.11 26.04 -4.81
CA PHE A 783 -24.38 24.80 -4.71
C PHE A 783 -23.24 24.95 -3.72
N ASP A 784 -23.16 24.07 -2.73
CA ASP A 784 -22.01 23.94 -1.85
C ASP A 784 -20.89 23.21 -2.61
N ILE A 785 -19.84 23.95 -2.99
CA ILE A 785 -18.74 23.42 -3.77
C ILE A 785 -17.68 22.88 -2.80
N PRO A 786 -17.46 21.56 -2.76
CA PRO A 786 -16.42 20.95 -1.91
C PRO A 786 -15.04 21.14 -2.53
N VAL A 787 -13.98 21.01 -1.73
CA VAL A 787 -12.61 20.92 -2.25
C VAL A 787 -12.50 19.74 -3.21
N GLY A 788 -11.91 19.95 -4.37
CA GLY A 788 -11.75 18.93 -5.39
C GLY A 788 -11.08 19.46 -6.65
N THR A 789 -10.57 18.54 -7.45
CA THR A 789 -9.96 18.82 -8.75
C THR A 789 -10.86 18.28 -9.86
N ASP A 790 -10.78 18.89 -11.03
CA ASP A 790 -11.52 18.47 -12.22
C ASP A 790 -13.05 18.35 -12.02
N LEU A 791 -13.60 19.13 -11.09
CA LEU A 791 -15.05 19.26 -10.92
C LEU A 791 -15.67 19.80 -12.20
N LEU A 792 -16.89 19.33 -12.55
CA LEU A 792 -17.57 19.71 -13.77
C LEU A 792 -18.94 20.33 -13.49
N LEU A 793 -19.13 21.55 -13.94
CA LEU A 793 -20.46 22.19 -13.99
C LEU A 793 -21.06 22.03 -15.39
N THR A 794 -22.15 21.30 -15.50
CA THR A 794 -22.81 20.96 -16.80
C THR A 794 -24.33 20.89 -16.68
N THR A 795 -25.00 20.35 -17.69
CA THR A 795 -26.44 20.06 -17.66
C THR A 795 -26.76 18.61 -17.97
N ASP A 796 -27.89 18.12 -17.49
CA ASP A 796 -28.36 16.76 -17.74
C ASP A 796 -28.91 16.61 -19.18
N GLN A 797 -28.26 15.78 -20.00
CA GLN A 797 -28.63 15.55 -21.40
C GLN A 797 -30.01 14.93 -21.56
N THR A 798 -30.43 14.08 -20.64
CA THR A 798 -31.72 13.41 -20.67
C THR A 798 -32.85 14.41 -20.45
N VAL A 799 -32.64 15.30 -19.47
CA VAL A 799 -33.62 16.40 -19.21
C VAL A 799 -33.66 17.38 -20.39
N ASN A 800 -32.51 17.71 -20.97
CA ASN A 800 -32.45 18.56 -22.16
C ASN A 800 -33.20 17.91 -23.35
N GLN A 801 -32.97 16.62 -23.62
CA GLN A 801 -33.64 15.90 -24.69
C GLN A 801 -35.15 15.86 -24.48
N ALA A 802 -35.59 15.62 -23.25
CA ALA A 802 -37.04 15.56 -22.94
C ALA A 802 -37.73 16.91 -23.08
N ASN A 803 -37.09 18.03 -22.73
CA ASN A 803 -37.72 19.36 -22.66
C ASN A 803 -37.41 20.25 -23.86
N LEU A 804 -36.29 20.03 -24.56
CA LEU A 804 -35.84 20.90 -25.66
C LEU A 804 -35.69 20.15 -26.98
N GLY A 805 -35.95 18.84 -27.00
CA GLY A 805 -35.81 17.98 -28.18
C GLY A 805 -34.35 17.81 -28.63
N SER A 806 -33.39 18.03 -27.77
CA SER A 806 -31.97 18.01 -28.07
C SER A 806 -31.17 17.67 -26.82
N ALA A 807 -30.08 16.88 -26.95
CA ALA A 807 -29.16 16.67 -25.87
C ALA A 807 -28.44 17.97 -25.43
N SER A 808 -28.30 18.94 -26.35
CA SER A 808 -27.78 20.26 -26.03
C SER A 808 -28.77 21.04 -25.16
N PRO A 809 -28.32 21.78 -24.13
CA PRO A 809 -29.19 22.61 -23.30
C PRO A 809 -29.72 23.86 -24.03
N LYS A 810 -29.32 24.08 -25.27
CA LYS A 810 -29.65 25.33 -26.05
C LYS A 810 -29.21 26.60 -25.31
N LEU A 811 -28.18 26.50 -24.48
CA LEU A 811 -27.49 27.64 -23.89
C LEU A 811 -26.37 28.09 -24.82
N ARG A 812 -26.12 29.40 -24.86
CA ARG A 812 -25.03 29.96 -25.69
C ARG A 812 -23.68 29.70 -25.04
N ARG A 813 -22.72 29.23 -25.84
CA ARG A 813 -21.30 29.17 -25.51
C ARG A 813 -20.55 30.33 -26.18
N SER A 814 -19.47 30.79 -25.58
CA SER A 814 -18.53 31.69 -26.26
C SER A 814 -17.52 30.89 -27.08
N ASP A 815 -17.12 31.43 -28.23
CA ASP A 815 -16.07 30.93 -29.11
C ASP A 815 -15.02 32.01 -29.43
N SER A 816 -15.01 33.06 -28.63
CA SER A 816 -14.03 34.17 -28.64
C SER A 816 -13.92 34.78 -27.25
N GLY A 817 -12.83 35.43 -26.96
CA GLY A 817 -12.59 36.11 -25.69
C GLY A 817 -12.33 35.14 -24.51
N CYS A 818 -12.10 33.86 -24.77
CA CYS A 818 -11.77 32.88 -23.73
C CYS A 818 -10.33 33.05 -23.27
N ASN A 819 -10.12 33.18 -21.93
CA ASN A 819 -8.79 33.39 -21.33
C ASN A 819 -8.64 32.51 -20.08
N TYR A 820 -8.59 31.22 -20.27
CA TYR A 820 -8.35 30.29 -19.15
C TYR A 820 -6.93 30.38 -18.57
N PRO A 821 -6.71 30.14 -17.27
CA PRO A 821 -7.73 29.89 -16.25
C PRO A 821 -8.42 31.17 -15.79
N TYR A 822 -9.66 31.06 -15.30
CA TYR A 822 -10.33 32.14 -14.56
C TYR A 822 -10.26 31.83 -13.09
N ASP A 823 -9.61 32.67 -12.28
CA ASP A 823 -9.22 32.35 -10.90
C ASP A 823 -9.78 33.34 -9.89
N ILE A 824 -10.19 32.79 -8.73
CA ILE A 824 -10.12 33.48 -7.44
C ILE A 824 -9.00 32.80 -6.66
N ALA A 825 -7.91 33.52 -6.41
CA ALA A 825 -6.68 32.98 -5.85
C ALA A 825 -6.94 32.20 -4.53
N GLY A 826 -6.56 30.93 -4.50
CA GLY A 826 -6.71 30.07 -3.34
C GLY A 826 -8.14 29.55 -3.11
N VAL A 827 -9.10 29.85 -3.98
CA VAL A 827 -10.50 29.45 -3.85
C VAL A 827 -10.93 28.56 -5.01
N VAL A 828 -10.90 29.08 -6.23
CA VAL A 828 -11.39 28.37 -7.41
C VAL A 828 -10.58 28.73 -8.64
N SER A 829 -10.34 27.74 -9.50
CA SER A 829 -9.74 27.93 -10.82
C SER A 829 -10.59 27.22 -11.89
N ILE A 830 -11.24 27.97 -12.77
CA ILE A 830 -11.92 27.42 -13.93
C ILE A 830 -10.85 27.19 -15.01
N LYS A 831 -10.45 25.94 -15.19
CA LYS A 831 -9.26 25.56 -15.97
C LYS A 831 -9.52 25.42 -17.48
N ASN A 832 -10.70 24.92 -17.81
CA ASN A 832 -10.99 24.48 -19.18
C ASN A 832 -12.51 24.32 -19.40
N SER A 833 -12.90 24.11 -20.65
CA SER A 833 -14.21 23.57 -20.99
C SER A 833 -14.09 22.08 -21.35
N THR A 834 -15.20 21.38 -21.39
CA THR A 834 -15.26 19.97 -21.85
C THR A 834 -14.87 19.76 -23.32
N ALA A 835 -14.65 20.82 -24.08
CA ALA A 835 -14.26 20.75 -25.50
C ALA A 835 -12.78 21.13 -25.68
N ASP A 836 -12.42 22.36 -25.35
CA ASP A 836 -11.09 22.95 -25.54
C ASP A 836 -10.96 24.28 -24.77
N LEU A 837 -9.79 24.91 -24.86
CA LEU A 837 -9.49 26.21 -24.27
C LEU A 837 -10.05 27.41 -25.04
N ASP A 838 -10.48 27.22 -26.30
CA ASP A 838 -11.01 28.26 -27.16
C ASP A 838 -12.52 28.48 -26.99
N ARG A 839 -13.16 27.69 -26.06
CA ARG A 839 -14.61 27.75 -25.85
C ARG A 839 -14.96 27.86 -24.39
N TYR A 840 -15.95 28.69 -24.06
CA TYR A 840 -16.49 28.83 -22.73
C TYR A 840 -17.98 28.42 -22.71
N TYR A 841 -18.34 27.42 -21.91
CA TYR A 841 -19.68 26.82 -21.93
C TYR A 841 -20.59 27.36 -20.83
N TYR A 842 -21.60 28.07 -21.23
CA TYR A 842 -22.91 28.41 -20.67
C TYR A 842 -22.94 29.21 -19.37
N PHE A 843 -22.01 28.98 -18.41
CA PHE A 843 -22.17 29.46 -17.05
C PHE A 843 -21.21 30.66 -16.80
N TYR A 844 -21.73 31.85 -17.16
CA TYR A 844 -20.95 33.09 -17.07
C TYR A 844 -21.07 33.70 -15.70
N ASN A 845 -20.06 34.51 -15.29
CA ASN A 845 -20.07 35.40 -14.14
C ASN A 845 -20.59 34.71 -12.89
N TRP A 846 -19.85 33.69 -12.42
CA TRP A 846 -20.21 32.98 -11.20
C TRP A 846 -20.15 33.91 -10.00
N GLU A 847 -21.22 34.02 -9.22
CA GLU A 847 -21.23 34.66 -7.90
C GLU A 847 -20.89 33.64 -6.82
N VAL A 848 -19.74 33.86 -6.19
CA VAL A 848 -19.14 32.98 -5.17
C VAL A 848 -19.36 33.60 -3.81
N GLU A 849 -19.98 32.88 -2.89
CA GLU A 849 -20.18 33.27 -1.49
C GLU A 849 -19.45 32.31 -0.58
N TYR A 850 -18.93 32.83 0.51
CA TYR A 850 -18.21 32.03 1.52
C TYR A 850 -19.11 31.75 2.73
N PRO A 851 -18.96 30.66 3.51
CA PRO A 851 -19.71 30.43 4.74
C PRO A 851 -19.48 31.55 5.76
N SER A 852 -20.54 32.00 6.42
CA SER A 852 -20.42 33.00 7.49
C SER A 852 -19.79 32.37 8.73
N VAL A 853 -18.90 33.13 9.40
CA VAL A 853 -18.25 32.70 10.64
C VAL A 853 -18.75 33.59 11.79
N GLU A 854 -19.33 32.98 12.82
CA GLU A 854 -19.78 33.67 14.04
C GLU A 854 -18.70 33.59 15.12
N CYS A 855 -18.16 34.72 15.52
CA CYS A 855 -17.18 34.80 16.58
C CYS A 855 -17.75 35.46 17.83
N VAL A 856 -17.51 34.86 18.98
CA VAL A 856 -17.92 35.39 20.29
C VAL A 856 -16.69 35.92 21.03
N SER A 857 -16.80 37.16 21.56
CA SER A 857 -15.73 37.75 22.35
C SER A 857 -15.60 37.07 23.73
N ASP A 858 -14.46 37.28 24.37
CA ASP A 858 -14.36 37.00 25.81
C ASP A 858 -15.45 37.74 26.57
N ARG A 859 -15.86 37.19 27.71
CA ARG A 859 -16.81 37.80 28.61
C ARG A 859 -16.12 38.85 29.45
N ILE A 860 -16.73 40.03 29.51
CA ILE A 860 -16.26 41.11 30.41
C ILE A 860 -17.23 41.26 31.58
N PRO A 861 -16.74 41.60 32.80
CA PRO A 861 -17.60 41.84 33.93
C PRO A 861 -18.14 43.26 33.93
N VAL A 862 -19.35 43.44 34.46
CA VAL A 862 -19.92 44.71 34.85
C VAL A 862 -20.57 44.58 36.23
N THR A 863 -20.19 45.45 37.15
CA THR A 863 -20.65 45.39 38.52
C THR A 863 -21.69 46.47 38.78
N VAL A 864 -22.84 46.07 39.30
CA VAL A 864 -23.86 46.96 39.84
C VAL A 864 -23.58 47.09 41.36
N VAL A 865 -23.22 48.28 41.77
CA VAL A 865 -22.96 48.60 43.18
C VAL A 865 -24.26 48.91 43.88
N VAL A 866 -24.58 48.15 44.95
CA VAL A 866 -25.75 48.43 45.77
C VAL A 866 -25.29 49.24 47.01
N LYS A 867 -25.88 50.40 47.19
CA LYS A 867 -25.64 51.28 48.36
C LYS A 867 -26.78 51.15 49.37
N GLU A 868 -26.44 51.04 50.65
CA GLU A 868 -27.42 51.16 51.67
C GLU A 868 -27.96 52.64 51.72
N GLN A 869 -29.22 52.80 52.04
CA GLN A 869 -29.83 54.09 52.16
C GLN A 869 -29.30 54.76 53.46
N SER A 870 -28.19 55.47 53.35
CA SER A 870 -27.62 56.17 54.51
C SER A 870 -28.32 57.53 54.71
N GLY A 871 -29.09 57.61 55.77
CA GLY A 871 -29.56 58.78 56.38
C GLY A 871 -30.86 59.38 55.81
N THR A 872 -31.90 59.27 56.57
CA THR A 872 -33.18 59.93 56.38
C THR A 872 -33.04 61.45 56.56
N THR A 873 -32.65 62.12 55.50
CA THR A 873 -33.19 63.50 55.31
C THR A 873 -34.61 63.27 54.69
N PRO A 874 -35.67 63.74 55.35
CA PRO A 874 -37.02 63.61 54.75
C PRO A 874 -36.98 64.31 53.39
N LEU A 875 -37.45 63.62 52.35
CA LEU A 875 -37.70 64.22 51.05
C LEU A 875 -38.54 65.48 51.24
N PRO A 876 -38.23 66.57 50.59
CA PRO A 876 -39.08 67.75 50.58
C PRO A 876 -40.49 67.36 50.20
N ALA A 877 -41.55 67.89 50.91
CA ALA A 877 -42.91 67.39 50.63
C ALA A 877 -43.33 67.50 49.14
N TRP A 878 -42.74 68.42 48.40
CA TRP A 878 -42.98 68.61 46.97
C TRP A 878 -42.34 67.48 46.12
N ALA A 879 -41.33 66.83 46.64
CA ALA A 879 -40.60 65.78 45.91
C ALA A 879 -41.34 64.47 45.87
N ALA A 880 -42.29 64.19 46.74
CA ALA A 880 -43.15 63.00 46.76
C ALA A 880 -44.08 62.93 45.55
N GLY A 881 -44.43 64.02 44.92
CA GLY A 881 -45.23 64.04 43.71
C GLY A 881 -44.49 64.24 42.43
N LEU A 882 -43.12 64.16 42.45
CA LEU A 882 -42.29 64.36 41.30
C LEU A 882 -42.30 63.09 40.37
N ARG A 883 -42.70 63.28 39.09
CA ARG A 883 -42.59 62.28 38.01
C ARG A 883 -41.73 62.78 36.86
N ILE A 884 -40.88 61.96 36.37
CA ILE A 884 -39.98 62.27 35.26
C ILE A 884 -40.25 61.25 34.15
N PHE A 885 -40.66 61.70 32.96
CA PHE A 885 -40.96 60.79 31.83
C PHE A 885 -40.79 61.49 30.49
N PRO A 886 -40.51 60.77 29.45
CA PRO A 886 -40.10 59.34 29.45
C PRO A 886 -38.74 59.21 30.10
N ASN A 887 -38.49 58.07 30.78
CA ASN A 887 -37.16 57.67 31.26
C ASN A 887 -37.06 56.13 31.18
N PRO A 888 -36.33 55.58 30.25
CA PRO A 888 -35.36 56.22 29.34
C PRO A 888 -36.00 57.21 28.34
N THR A 889 -35.21 58.23 27.92
CA THR A 889 -35.64 59.23 26.97
C THR A 889 -34.77 59.23 25.70
N LYS A 890 -35.30 59.64 24.58
CA LYS A 890 -34.56 59.87 23.33
C LYS A 890 -34.06 61.31 23.18
N GLY A 891 -34.32 62.15 24.18
CA GLY A 891 -33.80 63.52 24.18
C GLY A 891 -34.58 64.40 25.15
N SER A 892 -35.85 64.52 25.07
CA SER A 892 -36.64 65.41 25.94
C SER A 892 -37.35 64.67 27.11
N ILE A 893 -37.25 65.20 28.31
CA ILE A 893 -37.99 64.72 29.49
C ILE A 893 -38.95 65.77 29.99
N GLN A 894 -40.08 65.32 30.53
CA GLN A 894 -41.05 66.10 31.22
C GLN A 894 -40.93 65.85 32.73
N LEU A 895 -40.93 66.97 33.50
CA LEU A 895 -40.97 66.97 34.93
C LEU A 895 -42.40 67.34 35.34
N LYS A 896 -43.10 66.52 36.03
CA LYS A 896 -44.38 66.85 36.67
C LYS A 896 -44.22 66.87 38.15
N LEU A 897 -44.66 67.91 38.72
CA LEU A 897 -44.67 68.16 40.19
C LEU A 897 -46.10 68.31 40.63
N GLN A 898 -46.50 67.58 41.71
CA GLN A 898 -47.84 67.78 42.33
C GLN A 898 -47.67 68.46 43.66
N GLY A 899 -48.50 69.47 43.93
CA GLY A 899 -48.55 70.21 45.19
C GLY A 899 -47.26 70.99 45.48
N PHE A 900 -46.57 71.51 44.47
CA PHE A 900 -45.38 72.36 44.59
C PHE A 900 -45.73 73.61 45.28
N THR A 901 -44.94 74.05 46.32
CA THR A 901 -45.16 75.24 47.12
C THR A 901 -44.10 76.33 47.02
N GLY A 902 -43.02 76.11 46.21
CA GLY A 902 -41.93 77.03 45.97
C GLY A 902 -42.21 77.93 44.80
N ALA A 903 -41.50 79.08 44.75
CA ALA A 903 -41.59 80.06 43.68
C ALA A 903 -40.64 79.72 42.49
N GLU A 904 -39.53 79.06 42.76
CA GLU A 904 -38.55 78.70 41.80
C GLU A 904 -38.06 77.27 41.98
N LEU A 905 -37.82 76.58 40.87
CA LEU A 905 -37.22 75.27 40.82
C LEU A 905 -35.94 75.29 39.95
N LEU A 906 -34.85 75.05 40.57
CA LEU A 906 -33.52 74.94 39.86
C LEU A 906 -33.29 73.49 39.45
N ALA A 907 -33.22 73.16 38.16
CA ALA A 907 -32.94 71.87 37.60
C ALA A 907 -31.52 71.90 37.06
N THR A 908 -30.68 71.00 37.62
CA THR A 908 -29.28 70.77 37.21
C THR A 908 -29.08 69.37 36.67
N ILE A 909 -28.62 69.26 35.47
CA ILE A 909 -28.23 67.99 34.83
C ILE A 909 -26.73 67.80 35.07
N LYS A 910 -26.38 66.67 35.66
CA LYS A 910 -25.01 66.23 35.89
C LYS A 910 -24.73 64.94 35.18
N ASN A 911 -23.50 64.70 34.69
CA ASN A 911 -23.05 63.39 34.13
C ASN A 911 -22.79 62.42 35.28
N ALA A 912 -22.42 61.16 34.90
CA ALA A 912 -22.14 60.05 35.84
C ALA A 912 -20.99 60.38 36.81
N HIS A 913 -20.14 61.34 36.51
CA HIS A 913 -19.02 61.77 37.34
C HIS A 913 -19.40 62.95 38.25
N GLY A 914 -20.66 63.41 38.27
CA GLY A 914 -21.18 64.53 39.10
C GLY A 914 -20.87 65.91 38.52
N GLN A 915 -20.34 66.00 37.33
CA GLN A 915 -20.08 67.29 36.70
C GLN A 915 -21.38 67.93 36.18
N THR A 916 -21.60 69.17 36.45
CA THR A 916 -22.78 69.91 35.96
C THR A 916 -22.66 70.17 34.47
N LEU A 917 -23.62 69.68 33.69
CA LEU A 917 -23.70 69.91 32.25
C LEU A 917 -24.65 71.04 31.84
N GLN A 918 -25.72 71.17 32.54
CA GLN A 918 -26.76 72.16 32.24
C GLN A 918 -27.44 72.53 33.57
N THR A 919 -27.76 73.82 33.71
CA THR A 919 -28.61 74.31 34.79
C THR A 919 -29.70 75.14 34.20
N ARG A 920 -30.93 75.02 34.72
CA ARG A 920 -32.11 75.74 34.27
C ARG A 920 -33.00 76.02 35.42
N THR A 921 -33.44 77.36 35.52
CA THR A 921 -34.42 77.77 36.53
C THR A 921 -35.82 77.79 35.89
N PHE A 922 -36.76 77.23 36.57
CA PHE A 922 -38.14 77.23 36.21
C PHE A 922 -38.95 78.05 37.29
N ASN A 923 -39.68 79.02 36.86
CA ASN A 923 -40.63 79.67 37.72
C ASN A 923 -41.94 78.87 37.72
N ALA A 924 -42.30 78.37 38.85
CA ALA A 924 -43.47 77.54 39.04
C ALA A 924 -44.53 78.21 39.93
N PRO A 925 -45.80 78.35 39.49
CA PRO A 925 -46.88 78.74 40.39
C PRO A 925 -47.14 77.66 41.42
N ALA A 926 -47.63 78.04 42.62
CA ALA A 926 -48.05 77.12 43.64
C ALA A 926 -49.15 76.18 43.08
N GLY A 927 -49.01 74.83 43.25
CA GLY A 927 -49.91 73.76 42.77
C GLY A 927 -49.23 72.77 41.90
N ASP A 928 -49.94 72.22 40.94
CA ASP A 928 -49.42 71.24 39.96
C ASP A 928 -48.68 71.98 38.86
N ALA A 929 -47.44 71.66 38.64
CA ALA A 929 -46.56 72.22 37.62
C ALA A 929 -45.94 71.17 36.70
N ALA A 930 -45.72 71.55 35.43
CA ALA A 930 -45.05 70.65 34.46
C ALA A 930 -44.03 71.45 33.65
N PHE A 931 -42.79 70.94 33.59
CA PHE A 931 -41.66 71.49 32.84
C PHE A 931 -41.05 70.53 31.91
N SER A 932 -40.38 71.00 30.88
CA SER A 932 -39.61 70.12 29.99
C SER A 932 -38.12 70.57 29.95
N THR A 933 -37.24 69.60 29.88
CA THR A 933 -35.82 69.86 29.64
C THR A 933 -35.35 68.91 28.53
N ASP A 934 -34.45 69.41 27.69
CA ASP A 934 -33.94 68.73 26.55
C ASP A 934 -32.49 68.28 26.81
N LEU A 935 -32.27 66.96 26.62
CA LEU A 935 -30.97 66.32 26.75
C LEU A 935 -30.47 65.88 25.39
N SER A 936 -31.12 66.17 24.29
CA SER A 936 -30.74 65.67 22.93
C SER A 936 -29.29 66.02 22.50
N ASN A 937 -28.69 67.04 23.11
CA ASN A 937 -27.30 67.50 22.84
C ASN A 937 -26.26 66.70 23.62
N PHE A 938 -26.67 65.75 24.51
CA PHE A 938 -25.72 64.97 25.27
C PHE A 938 -25.60 63.56 24.70
N PRO A 939 -24.46 62.87 24.85
CA PRO A 939 -24.32 61.47 24.44
C PRO A 939 -25.28 60.53 25.16
N SER A 940 -25.65 59.39 24.54
CA SER A 940 -26.37 58.34 25.25
C SER A 940 -25.64 57.94 26.52
N GLY A 941 -26.37 57.83 27.64
CA GLY A 941 -25.78 57.55 28.94
C GLY A 941 -26.72 57.83 30.12
N ILE A 942 -26.16 57.71 31.32
CA ILE A 942 -26.83 57.98 32.56
C ILE A 942 -26.54 59.41 33.03
N TYR A 943 -27.55 60.14 33.39
CA TYR A 943 -27.49 61.48 33.86
C TYR A 943 -28.20 61.59 35.22
N TRP A 944 -27.79 62.46 36.06
CA TRP A 944 -28.40 62.86 37.31
C TRP A 944 -29.09 64.19 37.13
N LEU A 945 -30.39 64.19 37.32
CA LEU A 945 -31.16 65.41 37.39
C LEU A 945 -31.31 65.76 38.86
N GLU A 946 -30.71 66.83 39.29
CA GLU A 946 -30.84 67.43 40.62
C GLU A 946 -31.85 68.60 40.54
N LEU A 947 -32.85 68.54 41.35
CA LEU A 947 -33.86 69.59 41.48
C LEU A 947 -33.77 70.19 42.87
N ALA A 948 -33.58 71.49 42.88
CA ALA A 948 -33.44 72.32 44.14
C ALA A 948 -34.52 73.40 44.18
N SER A 949 -35.12 73.59 45.38
CA SER A 949 -36.08 74.70 45.69
C SER A 949 -35.94 74.99 47.16
N GLU A 950 -36.64 76.12 47.67
CA GLU A 950 -36.57 76.58 49.06
C GLU A 950 -36.86 75.49 50.12
N GLY A 951 -37.53 74.36 49.71
CA GLY A 951 -37.85 73.26 50.59
C GLY A 951 -36.86 72.10 50.63
N GLY A 952 -35.73 72.19 49.86
CA GLY A 952 -34.70 71.12 49.80
C GLY A 952 -34.30 70.77 48.38
N VAL A 953 -33.45 69.75 48.30
CA VAL A 953 -32.86 69.24 47.03
C VAL A 953 -33.20 67.76 46.84
N VAL A 954 -33.54 67.37 45.60
CA VAL A 954 -33.83 65.99 45.26
C VAL A 954 -33.01 65.65 43.98
N GLN A 955 -32.41 64.47 43.93
CA GLN A 955 -31.74 63.92 42.71
C GLN A 955 -32.56 62.72 42.17
N ARG A 956 -32.60 62.64 40.82
CA ARG A 956 -33.23 61.53 40.09
C ARG A 956 -32.36 61.14 38.89
N LYS A 957 -32.25 59.84 38.68
CA LYS A 957 -31.55 59.27 37.55
C LYS A 957 -32.36 59.43 36.26
N VAL A 958 -31.75 59.84 35.21
CA VAL A 958 -32.32 59.94 33.86
C VAL A 958 -31.41 59.15 32.92
N VAL A 959 -31.99 58.30 32.10
CA VAL A 959 -31.31 57.52 31.09
C VAL A 959 -31.61 58.09 29.72
N LEU A 960 -30.59 58.53 28.99
CA LEU A 960 -30.71 59.04 27.61
C LEU A 960 -30.23 57.94 26.67
N GLN A 961 -31.10 57.52 25.75
CA GLN A 961 -30.82 56.52 24.74
C GLN A 961 -31.15 57.13 23.37
N GLN A 962 -30.10 57.60 22.70
CA GLN A 962 -30.23 58.06 21.29
C GLN A 962 -29.99 56.88 20.36
N ASN A 963 -30.79 56.75 19.28
CA ASN A 963 -30.66 55.68 18.28
C ASN A 963 -29.37 55.81 17.46
#